data_da4a8b4d18fedc93adfd0371d2132818
#
_entry.id   da4a8b4d18fedc93adfd0371d2132818
#
_cell.length_a   1.000
_cell.length_b   1.000
_cell.length_c   1.000
_cell.angle_alpha   90.00
_cell.angle_beta   90.00
_cell.angle_gamma   90.00
#
_symmetry.space_group_name_H-M   'P 1'
#
loop_
_entity.id
_entity.type
_entity.pdbx_description
1 polymer ?
#
loop_
_entity_poly.entity_id
_entity_poly.type
_entity_poly.pdbx_seq_one_letter_code
_entity_poly.pdbx_strand_id
1 'polypeptide(L)'
;MKHFSLPKDGGLREEELPKGILHSYEKIPTEIFDEAVTASEKIADIIAKAISDHRKAGLPRLFKLGFSSGNTPKTLFPILVARYEAGELSFEDVEVFGIDEYYPCERDSAKSRNTVLMDLLIRKVNFRKENVHILDATLPKDKISDYCSEFEKSARGMDLLVIGIGEQGQVGFNEVGALETSRTHTVALSYKSRKIQSRFFNGEISVTPKSAITLGISTMMSARRVIMMAWGESKADVVRDIVEGEISPSCPASYFQKHDNITLYTEENSASKLVRAVAPWLVGPCRWSPKFIRKAVVWLCQRLHKPILKLTQADYLENSLGELLELYGPYHKINIDVFNDLQHTITGWPGGKPDADDSTRPVKSTPFPKKVLIFSPHPDDDVISMGGTFIRLVHQGHDVHVAYETSGDLAVHDDVVLQHMDAACQLGFGDRFDEVRRLIESKKPGEPEPKELLALKAAIRRSEARSADRSFGLNDKTNVHFLNLPFYESGGITKLPRTQADIDIIKELLLEIKPDQVYMAGDLADPHATHRVCTEAALEAIEQLREEGNGWLDKTTIWLYRGAWMEWELGRVDMAVPLSPEEMIEKRHAIYRHISQKDIVPFPGDDPREFWQRAEERTQNTARLYDELGMAEYQAIEVFLKLR
;
A
#
# COMPACT_ATOMS: atom_id res chain seq x y z
N MET A 1 -11.18 -0.34 -16.50
CA MET A 1 -9.99 0.53 -16.46
C MET A 1 -8.80 -0.36 -16.17
N LYS A 2 -7.71 -0.22 -16.92
CA LYS A 2 -6.49 -1.00 -16.66
C LYS A 2 -5.83 -0.47 -15.40
N HIS A 3 -5.46 -1.36 -14.49
CA HIS A 3 -4.58 -1.03 -13.39
C HIS A 3 -3.14 -0.97 -13.88
N PHE A 4 -2.39 -0.02 -13.35
CA PHE A 4 -1.00 0.16 -13.72
C PHE A 4 -0.10 -0.75 -12.86
N SER A 5 0.79 -1.49 -13.52
CA SER A 5 1.85 -2.25 -12.87
C SER A 5 3.23 -1.86 -13.41
N LEU A 6 4.23 -1.86 -12.54
CA LEU A 6 5.60 -1.58 -12.97
C LEU A 6 6.13 -2.69 -13.88
N PRO A 7 6.94 -2.36 -14.92
CA PRO A 7 7.56 -3.37 -15.77
C PRO A 7 8.43 -4.34 -14.96
N LYS A 8 8.35 -5.63 -15.26
CA LYS A 8 9.22 -6.66 -14.68
C LYS A 8 10.58 -6.60 -15.34
N ASP A 9 11.61 -6.33 -14.57
CA ASP A 9 13.00 -6.17 -15.06
C ASP A 9 13.78 -7.51 -15.18
N GLY A 10 13.12 -8.64 -15.13
CA GLY A 10 13.68 -9.99 -15.07
C GLY A 10 13.03 -10.79 -13.95
N GLY A 11 13.52 -11.98 -13.65
CA GLY A 11 12.97 -12.80 -12.56
C GLY A 11 13.10 -14.29 -12.79
N LEU A 12 12.49 -15.06 -11.91
CA LEU A 12 12.46 -16.51 -11.95
C LEU A 12 11.73 -17.01 -13.21
N ARG A 13 12.24 -18.08 -13.83
CA ARG A 13 11.56 -18.82 -14.92
C ARG A 13 10.59 -19.84 -14.30
N GLU A 14 9.51 -19.34 -13.70
CA GLU A 14 8.58 -20.17 -12.92
C GLU A 14 7.96 -21.30 -13.74
N GLU A 15 7.71 -21.06 -15.04
CA GLU A 15 7.14 -22.04 -15.96
C GLU A 15 8.04 -23.26 -16.23
N GLU A 16 9.34 -23.13 -15.96
CA GLU A 16 10.30 -24.22 -16.12
C GLU A 16 10.47 -25.05 -14.84
N LEU A 17 9.87 -24.63 -13.71
CA LEU A 17 10.11 -25.24 -12.41
C LEU A 17 8.96 -26.17 -11.98
N PRO A 18 9.30 -27.37 -11.48
CA PRO A 18 8.33 -28.17 -10.72
C PRO A 18 7.83 -27.40 -9.49
N LYS A 19 6.53 -27.50 -9.16
CA LYS A 19 5.93 -26.80 -8.01
C LYS A 19 6.70 -27.02 -6.70
N GLY A 20 7.24 -28.22 -6.47
CA GLY A 20 8.01 -28.51 -5.26
C GLY A 20 9.33 -27.72 -5.16
N ILE A 21 9.92 -27.32 -6.29
CA ILE A 21 11.12 -26.46 -6.32
C ILE A 21 10.70 -24.99 -6.17
N LEU A 22 9.66 -24.56 -6.88
CA LEU A 22 9.13 -23.21 -6.79
C LEU A 22 8.79 -22.81 -5.34
N HIS A 23 8.22 -23.74 -4.58
CA HIS A 23 7.85 -23.53 -3.18
C HIS A 23 8.88 -24.05 -2.16
N SER A 24 10.15 -24.26 -2.56
CA SER A 24 11.17 -24.88 -1.70
C SER A 24 11.48 -24.13 -0.40
N TYR A 25 11.26 -22.82 -0.38
CA TYR A 25 11.40 -21.96 0.80
C TYR A 25 10.10 -21.75 1.55
N GLU A 26 8.97 -22.18 1.00
CA GLU A 26 7.64 -21.88 1.52
C GLU A 26 7.08 -23.04 2.36
N LYS A 27 6.77 -22.77 3.62
CA LYS A 27 6.06 -23.69 4.53
C LYS A 27 4.55 -23.67 4.31
N ILE A 28 4.02 -22.59 3.72
CA ILE A 28 2.65 -22.50 3.19
C ILE A 28 2.77 -22.23 1.68
N PRO A 29 2.27 -23.11 0.81
CA PRO A 29 2.26 -22.88 -0.64
C PRO A 29 1.59 -21.55 -0.97
N THR A 30 2.28 -20.71 -1.72
CA THR A 30 1.84 -19.33 -2.00
C THR A 30 1.66 -19.11 -3.49
N GLU A 31 0.49 -18.64 -3.91
CA GLU A 31 0.22 -18.20 -5.27
C GLU A 31 0.25 -16.67 -5.34
N ILE A 32 1.14 -16.12 -6.17
CA ILE A 32 1.34 -14.68 -6.34
C ILE A 32 0.71 -14.22 -7.64
N PHE A 33 -0.05 -13.15 -7.57
CA PHE A 33 -0.75 -12.53 -8.70
C PHE A 33 -0.28 -11.09 -8.88
N ASP A 34 -0.48 -10.55 -10.07
CA ASP A 34 -0.17 -9.13 -10.33
C ASP A 34 -1.10 -8.22 -9.52
N GLU A 35 -2.36 -8.64 -9.28
CA GLU A 35 -3.37 -7.85 -8.58
C GLU A 35 -4.25 -8.67 -7.62
N ALA A 36 -4.74 -8.01 -6.57
CA ALA A 36 -5.67 -8.57 -5.59
C ALA A 36 -7.00 -9.03 -6.23
N VAL A 37 -7.47 -8.35 -7.28
CA VAL A 37 -8.71 -8.69 -7.98
C VAL A 37 -8.53 -10.01 -8.72
N THR A 38 -7.46 -10.20 -9.49
CA THR A 38 -7.14 -11.44 -10.21
C THR A 38 -7.01 -12.63 -9.25
N ALA A 39 -6.33 -12.41 -8.12
CA ALA A 39 -6.26 -13.41 -7.05
C ALA A 39 -7.65 -13.74 -6.49
N SER A 40 -8.50 -12.74 -6.28
CA SER A 40 -9.87 -12.93 -5.80
C SER A 40 -10.76 -13.67 -6.81
N GLU A 41 -10.59 -13.43 -8.10
CA GLU A 41 -11.25 -14.19 -9.17
C GLU A 41 -10.87 -15.68 -9.10
N LYS A 42 -9.58 -15.97 -8.93
CA LYS A 42 -9.09 -17.34 -8.76
C LYS A 42 -9.68 -18.02 -7.53
N ILE A 43 -9.79 -17.30 -6.42
CA ILE A 43 -10.42 -17.81 -5.19
C ILE A 43 -11.91 -18.06 -5.41
N ALA A 44 -12.61 -17.20 -6.14
CA ALA A 44 -14.02 -17.41 -6.50
C ALA A 44 -14.21 -18.66 -7.35
N ASP A 45 -13.30 -18.95 -8.30
CA ASP A 45 -13.30 -20.23 -9.07
C ASP A 45 -13.19 -21.43 -8.14
N ILE A 46 -12.30 -21.37 -7.16
CA ILE A 46 -12.08 -22.45 -6.21
C ILE A 46 -13.33 -22.69 -5.36
N ILE A 47 -13.97 -21.60 -4.87
CA ILE A 47 -15.21 -21.69 -4.10
C ILE A 47 -16.32 -22.31 -4.94
N ALA A 48 -16.54 -21.80 -6.17
CA ALA A 48 -17.56 -22.31 -7.07
C ALA A 48 -17.36 -23.79 -7.39
N LYS A 49 -16.12 -24.18 -7.68
CA LYS A 49 -15.75 -25.57 -7.92
C LYS A 49 -15.99 -26.45 -6.70
N ALA A 50 -15.56 -26.02 -5.51
CA ALA A 50 -15.72 -26.79 -4.29
C ALA A 50 -17.21 -27.06 -3.95
N ILE A 51 -18.08 -26.05 -4.10
CA ILE A 51 -19.52 -26.18 -3.91
C ILE A 51 -20.10 -27.14 -4.97
N SER A 52 -19.71 -27.00 -6.24
CA SER A 52 -20.17 -27.88 -7.32
C SER A 52 -19.75 -29.35 -7.10
N ASP A 53 -18.49 -29.57 -6.70
CA ASP A 53 -17.96 -30.91 -6.46
C ASP A 53 -18.67 -31.58 -5.26
N HIS A 54 -18.92 -30.81 -4.18
CA HIS A 54 -19.70 -31.29 -3.04
C HIS A 54 -21.12 -31.70 -3.44
N ARG A 55 -21.78 -30.90 -4.26
CA ARG A 55 -23.13 -31.18 -4.79
C ARG A 55 -23.16 -32.44 -5.68
N LYS A 56 -22.17 -32.58 -6.57
CA LYS A 56 -22.01 -33.76 -7.43
C LYS A 56 -21.72 -35.03 -6.63
N ALA A 57 -21.00 -34.91 -5.51
CA ALA A 57 -20.72 -36.03 -4.62
C ALA A 57 -21.96 -36.54 -3.87
N GLY A 58 -23.11 -35.83 -3.92
CA GLY A 58 -24.36 -36.21 -3.30
C GLY A 58 -24.27 -36.39 -1.77
N LEU A 59 -23.42 -35.65 -1.12
CA LEU A 59 -23.24 -35.74 0.34
C LEU A 59 -24.53 -35.31 1.06
N PRO A 60 -24.96 -36.03 2.11
CA PRO A 60 -26.24 -35.77 2.78
C PRO A 60 -26.25 -34.54 3.70
N ARG A 61 -25.17 -33.76 3.71
CA ARG A 61 -25.00 -32.54 4.51
C ARG A 61 -24.75 -31.34 3.59
N LEU A 62 -24.99 -30.15 4.14
CA LEU A 62 -24.67 -28.90 3.44
C LEU A 62 -23.14 -28.67 3.38
N PHE A 63 -22.73 -27.88 2.39
CA PHE A 63 -21.34 -27.43 2.28
C PHE A 63 -21.10 -26.31 3.30
N LYS A 64 -20.10 -26.47 4.18
CA LYS A 64 -19.77 -25.49 5.21
C LYS A 64 -18.67 -24.54 4.73
N LEU A 65 -19.00 -23.25 4.63
CA LEU A 65 -18.12 -22.18 4.13
C LEU A 65 -17.92 -21.12 5.19
N GLY A 66 -16.67 -20.86 5.60
CA GLY A 66 -16.33 -19.81 6.56
C GLY A 66 -15.68 -18.60 5.89
N PHE A 67 -16.04 -17.40 6.37
CA PHE A 67 -15.42 -16.14 5.94
C PHE A 67 -15.00 -15.28 7.12
N SER A 68 -13.78 -14.72 7.04
CA SER A 68 -13.48 -13.50 7.80
C SER A 68 -14.08 -12.29 7.09
N SER A 69 -14.49 -11.29 7.86
CA SER A 69 -15.15 -10.09 7.34
C SER A 69 -14.26 -8.83 7.42
N GLY A 70 -12.93 -9.02 7.45
CA GLY A 70 -11.96 -7.95 7.36
C GLY A 70 -11.93 -7.26 5.99
N ASN A 71 -10.97 -6.35 5.78
CA ASN A 71 -10.84 -5.63 4.49
C ASN A 71 -10.39 -6.55 3.35
N THR A 72 -9.53 -7.51 3.63
CA THR A 72 -8.94 -8.38 2.59
C THR A 72 -10.01 -9.14 1.79
N PRO A 73 -11.00 -9.81 2.40
CA PRO A 73 -12.04 -10.52 1.65
C PRO A 73 -13.05 -9.62 0.92
N LYS A 74 -13.04 -8.31 1.17
CA LYS A 74 -13.96 -7.39 0.47
C LYS A 74 -13.76 -7.36 -1.05
N THR A 75 -12.58 -7.68 -1.54
CA THR A 75 -12.31 -7.80 -2.98
C THR A 75 -12.98 -9.03 -3.61
N LEU A 76 -13.20 -10.07 -2.81
CA LEU A 76 -13.80 -11.32 -3.24
C LEU A 76 -15.34 -11.27 -3.33
N PHE A 77 -15.99 -10.58 -2.35
CA PHE A 77 -17.46 -10.63 -2.25
C PHE A 77 -18.20 -10.12 -3.49
N PRO A 78 -17.84 -9.00 -4.12
CA PRO A 78 -18.48 -8.54 -5.35
C PRO A 78 -18.35 -9.56 -6.50
N ILE A 79 -17.23 -10.28 -6.58
CA ILE A 79 -17.00 -11.29 -7.61
C ILE A 79 -17.93 -12.48 -7.40
N LEU A 80 -18.11 -12.93 -6.16
CA LEU A 80 -19.05 -14.02 -5.83
C LEU A 80 -20.50 -13.62 -6.15
N VAL A 81 -20.88 -12.37 -5.87
CA VAL A 81 -22.20 -11.82 -6.22
C VAL A 81 -22.40 -11.82 -7.74
N ALA A 82 -21.43 -11.30 -8.50
CA ALA A 82 -21.50 -11.25 -9.97
C ALA A 82 -21.66 -12.65 -10.58
N ARG A 83 -20.95 -13.67 -10.05
CA ARG A 83 -21.10 -15.06 -10.50
C ARG A 83 -22.46 -15.67 -10.16
N TYR A 84 -23.01 -15.32 -9.00
CA TYR A 84 -24.37 -15.71 -8.66
C TYR A 84 -25.38 -15.06 -9.61
N GLU A 85 -25.26 -13.77 -9.89
CA GLU A 85 -26.13 -13.05 -10.83
C GLU A 85 -26.04 -13.59 -12.26
N ALA A 86 -24.84 -14.05 -12.66
CA ALA A 86 -24.62 -14.72 -13.94
C ALA A 86 -25.16 -16.19 -13.99
N GLY A 87 -25.66 -16.73 -12.87
CA GLY A 87 -26.12 -18.10 -12.78
C GLY A 87 -25.01 -19.16 -12.72
N GLU A 88 -23.76 -18.75 -12.55
CA GLU A 88 -22.59 -19.64 -12.48
C GLU A 88 -22.39 -20.26 -11.08
N LEU A 89 -22.95 -19.63 -10.04
CA LEU A 89 -22.79 -20.01 -8.64
C LEU A 89 -24.14 -19.94 -7.91
N SER A 90 -24.40 -20.92 -7.02
CA SER A 90 -25.55 -20.90 -6.13
C SER A 90 -25.13 -21.33 -4.74
N PHE A 91 -25.67 -20.65 -3.73
CA PHE A 91 -25.38 -20.87 -2.31
C PHE A 91 -26.54 -21.56 -1.56
N GLU A 92 -27.55 -22.06 -2.27
CA GLU A 92 -28.75 -22.64 -1.66
C GLU A 92 -28.45 -23.81 -0.72
N ASP A 93 -27.44 -24.64 -1.07
CA ASP A 93 -27.01 -25.81 -0.30
C ASP A 93 -25.74 -25.54 0.53
N VAL A 94 -25.52 -24.27 0.92
CA VAL A 94 -24.33 -23.84 1.68
C VAL A 94 -24.72 -23.32 3.05
N GLU A 95 -24.04 -23.80 4.08
CA GLU A 95 -23.99 -23.17 5.40
C GLU A 95 -22.83 -22.18 5.43
N VAL A 96 -23.11 -20.91 5.74
CA VAL A 96 -22.09 -19.87 5.83
C VAL A 96 -21.82 -19.47 7.27
N PHE A 97 -20.52 -19.32 7.63
CA PHE A 97 -20.05 -18.96 8.96
C PHE A 97 -19.25 -17.65 8.90
N GLY A 98 -19.72 -16.62 9.64
CA GLY A 98 -18.90 -15.44 9.97
C GLY A 98 -18.01 -15.78 11.16
N ILE A 99 -16.69 -15.56 11.05
CA ILE A 99 -15.74 -16.08 12.03
C ILE A 99 -15.31 -15.07 13.10
N ASP A 100 -15.66 -13.80 12.94
CA ASP A 100 -15.18 -12.71 13.81
C ASP A 100 -16.19 -11.56 13.90
N GLU A 101 -16.34 -10.96 15.12
CA GLU A 101 -17.18 -9.79 15.35
C GLU A 101 -16.67 -8.96 16.53
N TYR A 102 -16.86 -7.65 16.53
CA TYR A 102 -16.64 -6.80 17.70
C TYR A 102 -17.60 -7.15 18.85
N TYR A 103 -17.14 -6.99 20.10
CA TYR A 103 -17.94 -7.34 21.27
C TYR A 103 -17.80 -6.30 22.41
N PRO A 104 -18.91 -5.80 23.01
CA PRO A 104 -20.28 -5.95 22.50
C PRO A 104 -20.49 -5.14 21.21
N CYS A 105 -21.42 -5.56 20.36
CA CYS A 105 -21.79 -4.87 19.15
C CYS A 105 -23.29 -5.03 18.86
N GLU A 106 -23.94 -3.94 18.47
CA GLU A 106 -25.34 -3.96 18.04
C GLU A 106 -25.46 -4.64 16.67
N ARG A 107 -26.56 -5.39 16.46
CA ARG A 107 -26.77 -6.21 15.25
C ARG A 107 -26.67 -5.44 13.95
N ASP A 108 -27.23 -4.23 13.93
CA ASP A 108 -27.35 -3.40 12.71
C ASP A 108 -26.33 -2.25 12.67
N SER A 109 -25.28 -2.33 13.50
CA SER A 109 -24.22 -1.35 13.46
C SER A 109 -23.52 -1.40 12.10
N ALA A 110 -23.45 -0.28 11.39
CA ALA A 110 -22.75 -0.15 10.12
C ALA A 110 -21.26 -0.51 10.20
N LYS A 111 -20.69 -0.56 11.41
CA LYS A 111 -19.29 -0.88 11.71
C LYS A 111 -19.09 -2.34 12.12
N SER A 112 -20.17 -3.11 12.28
CA SER A 112 -20.15 -4.54 12.61
C SER A 112 -19.53 -5.35 11.47
N ARG A 113 -18.72 -6.33 11.82
CA ARG A 113 -18.14 -7.29 10.87
C ARG A 113 -19.24 -8.13 10.21
N ASN A 114 -20.23 -8.52 10.99
CA ASN A 114 -21.40 -9.24 10.48
C ASN A 114 -22.18 -8.40 9.46
N THR A 115 -22.40 -7.10 9.74
CA THR A 115 -23.09 -6.20 8.80
C THR A 115 -22.33 -6.10 7.47
N VAL A 116 -21.01 -6.02 7.51
CA VAL A 116 -20.18 -6.02 6.28
C VAL A 116 -20.39 -7.30 5.48
N LEU A 117 -20.35 -8.47 6.11
CA LEU A 117 -20.56 -9.75 5.42
C LEU A 117 -21.99 -9.88 4.89
N MET A 118 -22.98 -9.46 5.67
CA MET A 118 -24.38 -9.44 5.27
C MET A 118 -24.63 -8.56 4.05
N ASP A 119 -24.12 -7.32 4.05
CA ASP A 119 -24.41 -6.33 3.00
C ASP A 119 -23.60 -6.55 1.72
N LEU A 120 -22.37 -7.05 1.83
CA LEU A 120 -21.52 -7.27 0.67
C LEU A 120 -21.76 -8.62 -0.02
N LEU A 121 -22.26 -9.63 0.70
CA LEU A 121 -22.45 -10.97 0.14
C LEU A 121 -23.83 -11.56 0.48
N ILE A 122 -24.14 -11.82 1.76
CA ILE A 122 -25.22 -12.75 2.13
C ILE A 122 -26.59 -12.28 1.64
N ARG A 123 -26.90 -10.98 1.78
CA ARG A 123 -28.17 -10.39 1.33
C ARG A 123 -28.34 -10.29 -0.19
N LYS A 124 -27.25 -10.47 -0.93
CA LYS A 124 -27.22 -10.33 -2.40
C LYS A 124 -27.29 -11.64 -3.15
N VAL A 125 -27.20 -12.77 -2.45
CA VAL A 125 -27.21 -14.11 -3.04
C VAL A 125 -28.22 -15.03 -2.32
N ASN A 126 -28.39 -16.27 -2.77
CA ASN A 126 -29.47 -17.17 -2.34
C ASN A 126 -29.12 -18.07 -1.14
N PHE A 127 -28.40 -17.59 -0.13
CA PHE A 127 -28.28 -18.34 1.12
C PHE A 127 -29.66 -18.51 1.77
N ARG A 128 -29.98 -19.71 2.25
CA ARG A 128 -31.15 -19.92 3.10
C ARG A 128 -30.90 -19.34 4.48
N LYS A 129 -31.89 -18.64 5.03
CA LYS A 129 -31.74 -17.88 6.30
C LYS A 129 -31.30 -18.79 7.47
N GLU A 130 -31.79 -20.00 7.52
CA GLU A 130 -31.46 -21.01 8.53
C GLU A 130 -30.01 -21.50 8.45
N ASN A 131 -29.35 -21.30 7.30
CA ASN A 131 -27.97 -21.72 7.03
C ASN A 131 -26.96 -20.59 7.23
N VAL A 132 -27.38 -19.43 7.74
CA VAL A 132 -26.51 -18.28 7.99
C VAL A 132 -26.14 -18.25 9.47
N HIS A 133 -24.88 -18.50 9.77
CA HIS A 133 -24.33 -18.56 11.11
C HIS A 133 -23.34 -17.40 11.31
N ILE A 134 -23.74 -16.36 12.02
CA ILE A 134 -22.93 -15.21 12.38
C ILE A 134 -22.87 -15.09 13.91
N LEU A 135 -21.75 -14.57 14.43
CA LEU A 135 -21.53 -14.45 15.86
C LEU A 135 -22.46 -13.40 16.49
N ASP A 136 -23.27 -13.78 17.48
CA ASP A 136 -24.18 -12.86 18.19
C ASP A 136 -23.41 -12.09 19.27
N ALA A 137 -22.99 -10.86 18.94
CA ALA A 137 -22.24 -9.97 19.82
C ALA A 137 -23.15 -9.12 20.73
N THR A 138 -24.48 -9.33 20.71
CA THR A 138 -25.42 -8.63 21.59
C THR A 138 -25.61 -9.32 22.93
N LEU A 139 -25.12 -10.55 23.06
CA LEU A 139 -25.31 -11.37 24.26
C LEU A 139 -24.56 -10.80 25.45
N PRO A 140 -25.14 -10.88 26.67
CA PRO A 140 -24.47 -10.44 27.88
C PRO A 140 -23.29 -11.36 28.26
N LYS A 141 -22.36 -10.80 29.07
CA LYS A 141 -21.09 -11.48 29.42
C LYS A 141 -21.24 -12.82 30.08
N ASP A 142 -22.30 -13.02 30.87
CA ASP A 142 -22.59 -14.28 31.58
C ASP A 142 -23.03 -15.40 30.63
N LYS A 143 -23.53 -15.10 29.44
CA LYS A 143 -24.00 -16.08 28.45
C LYS A 143 -23.03 -16.31 27.30
N ILE A 144 -22.05 -15.42 27.11
CA ILE A 144 -21.22 -15.45 25.91
C ILE A 144 -20.30 -16.69 25.84
N SER A 145 -19.85 -17.21 26.98
CA SER A 145 -18.98 -18.40 27.03
C SER A 145 -19.69 -19.67 26.54
N ASP A 146 -20.94 -19.86 27.00
CA ASP A 146 -21.73 -21.01 26.59
C ASP A 146 -22.12 -20.90 25.11
N TYR A 147 -22.47 -19.69 24.67
CA TYR A 147 -22.73 -19.41 23.26
C TYR A 147 -21.50 -19.72 22.37
N CYS A 148 -20.30 -19.25 22.74
CA CYS A 148 -19.09 -19.55 22.00
C CYS A 148 -18.84 -21.05 21.89
N SER A 149 -19.10 -21.81 22.96
CA SER A 149 -18.94 -23.27 22.99
C SER A 149 -19.96 -23.98 22.08
N GLU A 150 -21.17 -23.47 21.97
CA GLU A 150 -22.20 -23.99 21.09
C GLU A 150 -21.92 -23.65 19.61
N PHE A 151 -21.59 -22.40 19.34
CA PHE A 151 -21.22 -21.92 18.00
C PHE A 151 -20.03 -22.72 17.45
N GLU A 152 -19.04 -23.00 18.27
CA GLU A 152 -17.88 -23.81 17.88
C GLU A 152 -18.26 -25.19 17.39
N LYS A 153 -19.21 -25.88 18.05
CA LYS A 153 -19.64 -27.22 17.63
C LYS A 153 -20.19 -27.22 16.20
N SER A 154 -20.93 -26.17 15.81
CA SER A 154 -21.47 -26.04 14.46
C SER A 154 -20.40 -25.62 13.46
N ALA A 155 -19.46 -24.77 13.84
CA ALA A 155 -18.42 -24.22 12.96
C ALA A 155 -17.25 -25.19 12.71
N ARG A 156 -17.00 -26.18 13.58
CA ARG A 156 -15.90 -27.14 13.34
C ARG A 156 -16.08 -27.97 12.08
N GLY A 157 -14.96 -28.27 11.43
CA GLY A 157 -14.92 -29.12 10.25
C GLY A 157 -15.54 -28.47 9.01
N MET A 158 -15.43 -27.15 8.85
CA MET A 158 -15.80 -26.45 7.62
C MET A 158 -15.15 -27.11 6.40
N ASP A 159 -15.84 -27.18 5.29
CA ASP A 159 -15.29 -27.72 4.04
C ASP A 159 -14.26 -26.74 3.44
N LEU A 160 -14.53 -25.45 3.56
CA LEU A 160 -13.65 -24.39 3.10
C LEU A 160 -13.71 -23.19 4.05
N LEU A 161 -12.55 -22.70 4.44
CA LEU A 161 -12.40 -21.49 5.23
C LEU A 161 -11.57 -20.46 4.45
N VAL A 162 -12.10 -19.24 4.31
CA VAL A 162 -11.41 -18.11 3.65
C VAL A 162 -11.12 -17.03 4.67
N ILE A 163 -9.84 -16.74 4.90
CA ILE A 163 -9.38 -15.82 5.93
C ILE A 163 -8.41 -14.78 5.39
N GLY A 164 -8.56 -13.53 5.86
CA GLY A 164 -7.56 -12.50 5.71
C GLY A 164 -6.58 -12.51 6.89
N ILE A 165 -5.41 -11.94 6.67
CA ILE A 165 -4.32 -11.85 7.67
C ILE A 165 -4.21 -10.41 8.19
N GLY A 166 -4.09 -10.25 9.50
CA GLY A 166 -3.76 -8.96 10.14
C GLY A 166 -2.28 -8.58 9.95
N GLU A 167 -1.93 -7.32 10.17
CA GLU A 167 -0.55 -6.80 10.01
C GLU A 167 0.47 -7.39 11.00
N GLN A 168 0.00 -8.05 12.05
CA GLN A 168 0.83 -8.76 13.04
C GLN A 168 0.58 -10.28 13.01
N GLY A 169 0.04 -10.80 11.90
CA GLY A 169 -0.28 -12.23 11.78
C GLY A 169 -1.55 -12.66 12.52
N GLN A 170 -2.43 -11.73 12.87
CA GLN A 170 -3.74 -12.09 13.43
C GLN A 170 -4.59 -12.75 12.35
N VAL A 171 -5.37 -13.78 12.76
CA VAL A 171 -6.43 -14.39 11.96
C VAL A 171 -7.76 -14.28 12.72
N GLY A 172 -8.77 -13.69 12.08
CA GLY A 172 -9.91 -13.15 12.82
C GLY A 172 -9.41 -12.11 13.84
N PHE A 173 -9.85 -12.26 15.11
CA PHE A 173 -9.32 -11.47 16.22
C PHE A 173 -8.41 -12.29 17.16
N ASN A 174 -7.79 -13.37 16.68
CA ASN A 174 -6.75 -14.05 17.47
C ASN A 174 -5.51 -13.17 17.51
N GLU A 175 -5.32 -12.47 18.63
CA GLU A 175 -4.24 -11.51 18.88
C GLU A 175 -2.88 -12.21 19.03
N VAL A 176 -1.80 -11.42 18.97
CA VAL A 176 -0.46 -11.84 19.32
C VAL A 176 -0.47 -12.52 20.69
N GLY A 177 0.12 -13.71 20.79
CA GLY A 177 0.07 -14.55 21.99
C GLY A 177 -1.08 -15.57 22.02
N ALA A 178 -1.98 -15.57 21.02
CA ALA A 178 -3.00 -16.61 20.91
C ALA A 178 -2.36 -18.00 20.80
N LEU A 179 -2.99 -18.98 21.46
CA LEU A 179 -2.49 -20.36 21.47
C LEU A 179 -3.08 -21.14 20.27
N GLU A 180 -2.30 -22.07 19.75
CA GLU A 180 -2.75 -23.02 18.72
C GLU A 180 -4.03 -23.78 19.13
N THR A 181 -4.17 -24.06 20.43
CA THR A 181 -5.30 -24.79 21.00
C THR A 181 -6.51 -23.91 21.30
N SER A 182 -6.46 -22.61 20.99
CA SER A 182 -7.57 -21.70 21.27
C SER A 182 -8.84 -22.13 20.54
N ARG A 183 -9.96 -22.04 21.27
CA ARG A 183 -11.31 -22.29 20.77
C ARG A 183 -12.04 -20.97 20.57
N THR A 184 -13.28 -21.02 20.11
CA THR A 184 -14.12 -19.83 19.98
C THR A 184 -14.26 -19.13 21.33
N HIS A 185 -13.92 -17.83 21.36
CA HIS A 185 -13.81 -17.08 22.62
C HIS A 185 -13.96 -15.57 22.39
N THR A 186 -14.15 -14.85 23.49
CA THR A 186 -14.00 -13.39 23.52
C THR A 186 -12.56 -13.03 23.81
N VAL A 187 -12.07 -11.99 23.13
CA VAL A 187 -10.69 -11.51 23.26
C VAL A 187 -10.67 -10.01 23.54
N ALA A 188 -9.77 -9.56 24.40
CA ALA A 188 -9.45 -8.14 24.55
C ALA A 188 -8.52 -7.71 23.42
N LEU A 189 -8.88 -6.65 22.72
CA LEU A 189 -8.06 -6.10 21.63
C LEU A 189 -6.90 -5.30 22.21
N SER A 190 -5.68 -5.57 21.72
CA SER A 190 -4.50 -4.80 22.08
C SER A 190 -4.64 -3.34 21.65
N TYR A 191 -3.87 -2.44 22.28
CA TYR A 191 -3.84 -1.04 21.87
C TYR A 191 -3.48 -0.90 20.39
N LYS A 192 -2.51 -1.68 19.92
CA LYS A 192 -2.07 -1.70 18.52
C LYS A 192 -3.20 -2.14 17.58
N SER A 193 -3.89 -3.23 17.89
CA SER A 193 -5.05 -3.68 17.13
C SER A 193 -6.16 -2.63 17.11
N ARG A 194 -6.45 -2.00 18.24
CA ARG A 194 -7.44 -0.92 18.31
C ARG A 194 -7.03 0.28 17.48
N LYS A 195 -5.76 0.67 17.51
CA LYS A 195 -5.23 1.75 16.68
C LYS A 195 -5.40 1.44 15.19
N ILE A 196 -5.07 0.22 14.74
CA ILE A 196 -5.31 -0.21 13.36
C ILE A 196 -6.81 -0.21 13.01
N GLN A 197 -7.66 -0.67 13.93
CA GLN A 197 -9.11 -0.72 13.72
C GLN A 197 -9.76 0.67 13.76
N SER A 198 -9.15 1.67 14.43
CA SER A 198 -9.73 3.03 14.54
C SER A 198 -9.99 3.69 13.19
N ARG A 199 -9.29 3.29 12.14
CA ARG A 199 -9.58 3.73 10.75
C ARG A 199 -11.04 3.50 10.31
N PHE A 200 -11.73 2.51 10.90
CA PHE A 200 -13.16 2.26 10.68
C PHE A 200 -14.06 3.08 11.61
N PHE A 201 -13.44 3.82 12.54
CA PHE A 201 -14.10 4.63 13.57
C PHE A 201 -13.61 6.09 13.49
N ASN A 202 -13.43 6.60 12.26
CA ASN A 202 -12.96 7.96 11.95
C ASN A 202 -11.60 8.33 12.60
N GLY A 203 -10.73 7.34 12.80
CA GLY A 203 -9.44 7.52 13.47
C GLY A 203 -9.52 7.56 15.00
N GLU A 204 -10.72 7.53 15.59
CA GLU A 204 -10.94 7.68 17.03
C GLU A 204 -10.77 6.36 17.78
N ILE A 205 -9.65 6.22 18.49
CA ILE A 205 -9.36 5.03 19.29
C ILE A 205 -10.28 4.91 20.53
N SER A 206 -10.82 6.04 21.03
CA SER A 206 -11.72 6.09 22.19
C SER A 206 -13.02 5.32 21.95
N VAL A 207 -13.58 5.43 20.76
CA VAL A 207 -14.83 4.76 20.34
C VAL A 207 -14.56 3.42 19.65
N THR A 208 -13.31 3.06 19.39
CA THR A 208 -12.95 1.76 18.81
C THR A 208 -13.21 0.64 19.83
N PRO A 209 -13.88 -0.46 19.46
CA PRO A 209 -14.19 -1.57 20.35
C PRO A 209 -12.96 -2.08 21.11
N LYS A 210 -13.15 -2.42 22.38
CA LYS A 210 -12.10 -2.91 23.27
C LYS A 210 -11.97 -4.44 23.26
N SER A 211 -12.98 -5.12 22.74
CA SER A 211 -13.04 -6.58 22.73
C SER A 211 -13.71 -7.07 21.45
N ALA A 212 -13.53 -8.35 21.15
CA ALA A 212 -14.13 -9.05 20.02
C ALA A 212 -14.51 -10.48 20.40
N ILE A 213 -15.32 -11.13 19.56
CA ILE A 213 -15.53 -12.58 19.55
C ILE A 213 -14.87 -13.12 18.30
N THR A 214 -14.17 -14.23 18.41
CA THR A 214 -13.51 -14.87 17.27
C THR A 214 -13.52 -16.38 17.39
N LEU A 215 -13.60 -17.08 16.26
CA LEU A 215 -13.21 -18.48 16.22
C LEU A 215 -11.75 -18.60 16.64
N GLY A 216 -11.43 -19.60 17.45
CA GLY A 216 -10.06 -19.87 17.85
C GLY A 216 -9.25 -20.59 16.76
N ILE A 217 -7.94 -20.57 16.89
CA ILE A 217 -7.00 -21.21 15.93
C ILE A 217 -7.35 -22.68 15.72
N SER A 218 -7.57 -23.45 16.82
CA SER A 218 -7.92 -24.87 16.74
C SER A 218 -9.23 -25.13 15.97
N THR A 219 -10.20 -24.23 16.09
CA THR A 219 -11.47 -24.33 15.36
C THR A 219 -11.25 -24.07 13.87
N MET A 220 -10.52 -23.05 13.52
CA MET A 220 -10.15 -22.71 12.13
C MET A 220 -9.30 -23.81 11.49
N MET A 221 -8.31 -24.34 12.22
CA MET A 221 -7.44 -25.44 11.77
C MET A 221 -8.19 -26.76 11.52
N SER A 222 -9.40 -26.90 12.05
CA SER A 222 -10.25 -28.08 11.78
C SER A 222 -10.93 -28.05 10.41
N ALA A 223 -10.83 -26.97 9.65
CA ALA A 223 -11.35 -26.88 8.28
C ALA A 223 -10.63 -27.87 7.36
N ARG A 224 -11.32 -28.40 6.36
CA ARG A 224 -10.74 -29.35 5.39
C ARG A 224 -9.80 -28.66 4.39
N ARG A 225 -10.08 -27.40 4.09
CA ARG A 225 -9.25 -26.54 3.26
C ARG A 225 -9.27 -25.12 3.79
N VAL A 226 -8.11 -24.50 3.82
CA VAL A 226 -7.95 -23.08 4.20
C VAL A 226 -7.39 -22.30 3.02
N ILE A 227 -8.01 -21.17 2.73
CA ILE A 227 -7.51 -20.14 1.82
C ILE A 227 -7.16 -18.94 2.66
N MET A 228 -5.89 -18.57 2.66
CA MET A 228 -5.41 -17.31 3.21
C MET A 228 -5.33 -16.24 2.13
N MET A 229 -5.60 -14.98 2.50
CA MET A 229 -5.54 -13.83 1.61
C MET A 229 -4.72 -12.72 2.26
N ALA A 230 -3.79 -12.12 1.50
CA ALA A 230 -3.03 -10.95 1.95
C ALA A 230 -2.81 -9.96 0.80
N TRP A 231 -3.15 -8.70 1.02
CA TRP A 231 -3.00 -7.63 0.04
C TRP A 231 -2.26 -6.43 0.63
N GLY A 232 -1.44 -5.78 -0.19
CA GLY A 232 -0.72 -4.56 0.11
C GLY A 232 0.65 -4.77 0.73
N GLU A 233 1.56 -3.86 0.41
CA GLU A 233 2.97 -3.89 0.82
C GLU A 233 3.14 -3.88 2.36
N SER A 234 2.19 -3.30 3.10
CA SER A 234 2.17 -3.35 4.58
C SER A 234 2.08 -4.77 5.14
N LYS A 235 1.72 -5.76 4.31
CA LYS A 235 1.68 -7.17 4.65
C LYS A 235 2.96 -7.93 4.33
N ALA A 236 3.93 -7.33 3.63
CA ALA A 236 5.09 -8.05 3.12
C ALA A 236 5.92 -8.75 4.23
N ASP A 237 6.13 -8.08 5.37
CA ASP A 237 6.85 -8.69 6.51
C ASP A 237 6.09 -9.88 7.09
N VAL A 238 4.81 -9.70 7.38
CA VAL A 238 3.99 -10.75 7.97
C VAL A 238 3.77 -11.92 7.01
N VAL A 239 3.67 -11.66 5.70
CA VAL A 239 3.60 -12.72 4.67
C VAL A 239 4.87 -13.54 4.68
N ARG A 240 6.06 -12.91 4.68
CA ARG A 240 7.33 -13.63 4.82
C ARG A 240 7.36 -14.47 6.10
N ASP A 241 6.99 -13.89 7.23
CA ASP A 241 7.04 -14.58 8.52
C ASP A 241 6.09 -15.77 8.60
N ILE A 242 4.91 -15.69 7.98
CA ILE A 242 3.93 -16.78 7.91
C ILE A 242 4.37 -17.89 6.94
N VAL A 243 4.92 -17.50 5.79
CA VAL A 243 5.23 -18.44 4.70
C VAL A 243 6.58 -19.11 4.90
N GLU A 244 7.61 -18.36 5.26
CA GLU A 244 8.99 -18.82 5.31
C GLU A 244 9.56 -18.86 6.74
N GLY A 245 8.96 -18.08 7.66
CA GLY A 245 9.41 -17.97 9.06
C GLY A 245 9.06 -19.18 9.94
N GLU A 246 9.48 -19.12 11.20
CA GLU A 246 9.19 -20.16 12.20
C GLU A 246 7.80 -19.97 12.80
N ILE A 247 7.19 -21.07 13.24
CA ILE A 247 5.91 -21.03 13.95
C ILE A 247 6.10 -20.30 15.29
N SER A 248 5.30 -19.27 15.53
CA SER A 248 5.43 -18.45 16.74
C SER A 248 4.08 -17.92 17.24
N PRO A 249 3.85 -17.87 18.55
CA PRO A 249 2.70 -17.16 19.12
C PRO A 249 2.69 -15.65 18.81
N SER A 250 3.85 -15.08 18.49
CA SER A 250 3.96 -13.67 18.06
C SER A 250 3.35 -13.43 16.67
N CYS A 251 3.12 -14.50 15.91
CA CYS A 251 2.47 -14.49 14.61
C CYS A 251 1.45 -15.64 14.52
N PRO A 252 0.23 -15.47 15.05
CA PRO A 252 -0.74 -16.58 15.15
C PRO A 252 -1.06 -17.28 13.82
N ALA A 253 -1.02 -16.56 12.70
CA ALA A 253 -1.19 -17.16 11.38
C ALA A 253 -0.10 -18.18 11.02
N SER A 254 1.08 -18.14 11.65
CA SER A 254 2.14 -19.14 11.42
C SER A 254 1.76 -20.56 11.85
N TYR A 255 0.82 -20.73 12.79
CA TYR A 255 0.32 -22.05 13.16
C TYR A 255 -0.27 -22.82 11.98
N PHE A 256 -0.78 -22.12 10.99
CA PHE A 256 -1.37 -22.73 9.81
C PHE A 256 -0.34 -23.42 8.88
N GLN A 257 0.95 -23.26 9.11
CA GLN A 257 1.99 -24.08 8.47
C GLN A 257 1.79 -25.59 8.75
N LYS A 258 1.08 -25.95 9.82
CA LYS A 258 0.74 -27.35 10.17
C LYS A 258 -0.52 -27.87 9.46
N HIS A 259 -1.20 -27.04 8.68
CA HIS A 259 -2.44 -27.44 8.04
C HIS A 259 -2.17 -28.14 6.69
N ASP A 260 -2.66 -29.38 6.52
CA ASP A 260 -2.34 -30.24 5.37
C ASP A 260 -2.86 -29.69 4.02
N ASN A 261 -3.88 -28.85 4.04
CA ASN A 261 -4.52 -28.33 2.81
C ASN A 261 -4.77 -26.82 2.93
N ILE A 262 -3.71 -26.06 2.83
CA ILE A 262 -3.71 -24.60 2.87
C ILE A 262 -2.99 -24.01 1.67
N THR A 263 -3.44 -22.83 1.23
CA THR A 263 -2.76 -22.02 0.23
C THR A 263 -2.94 -20.55 0.58
N LEU A 264 -1.86 -19.78 0.52
CA LEU A 264 -1.90 -18.33 0.58
C LEU A 264 -2.05 -17.77 -0.85
N TYR A 265 -3.02 -16.91 -1.04
CA TYR A 265 -3.21 -16.11 -2.25
C TYR A 265 -2.80 -14.68 -1.94
N THR A 266 -1.88 -14.16 -2.71
CA THR A 266 -1.29 -12.86 -2.46
C THR A 266 -0.96 -12.14 -3.77
N GLU A 267 -0.64 -10.85 -3.72
CA GLU A 267 -0.17 -10.09 -4.88
C GLU A 267 1.29 -9.65 -4.70
N GLU A 268 1.90 -9.15 -5.78
CA GLU A 268 3.35 -8.86 -5.83
C GLU A 268 3.85 -8.01 -4.66
N ASN A 269 3.09 -6.97 -4.23
CA ASN A 269 3.55 -6.08 -3.17
C ASN A 269 3.57 -6.78 -1.80
N SER A 270 2.54 -7.56 -1.47
CA SER A 270 2.52 -8.32 -0.23
C SER A 270 3.46 -9.54 -0.25
N ALA A 271 3.84 -10.04 -1.45
CA ALA A 271 4.84 -11.09 -1.61
C ALA A 271 6.28 -10.57 -1.72
N SER A 272 6.49 -9.25 -1.73
CA SER A 272 7.76 -8.62 -2.10
C SER A 272 8.96 -9.01 -1.24
N LYS A 273 8.75 -9.56 -0.05
CA LYS A 273 9.80 -10.02 0.88
C LYS A 273 10.01 -11.54 0.90
N LEU A 274 9.27 -12.31 0.09
CA LEU A 274 9.53 -13.76 -0.06
C LEU A 274 10.84 -13.98 -0.82
N VAL A 275 11.54 -15.07 -0.51
CA VAL A 275 12.83 -15.42 -1.12
C VAL A 275 12.72 -15.42 -2.65
N ARG A 276 11.66 -15.99 -3.23
CA ARG A 276 11.49 -16.02 -4.68
C ARG A 276 11.25 -14.63 -5.33
N ALA A 277 10.86 -13.63 -4.55
CA ALA A 277 10.74 -12.24 -5.01
C ALA A 277 12.02 -11.43 -4.78
N VAL A 278 12.67 -11.61 -3.62
CA VAL A 278 13.89 -10.89 -3.24
C VAL A 278 15.13 -11.43 -3.95
N ALA A 279 15.30 -12.76 -3.94
CA ALA A 279 16.49 -13.45 -4.45
C ALA A 279 16.10 -14.72 -5.23
N PRO A 280 15.37 -14.58 -6.36
CA PRO A 280 14.82 -15.72 -7.10
C PRO A 280 15.87 -16.70 -7.63
N TRP A 281 17.12 -16.29 -7.83
CA TRP A 281 18.24 -17.15 -8.18
C TRP A 281 18.59 -18.21 -7.12
N LEU A 282 18.11 -18.04 -5.87
CA LEU A 282 18.20 -19.07 -4.83
C LEU A 282 17.21 -20.21 -5.05
N VAL A 283 16.12 -19.94 -5.79
CA VAL A 283 15.04 -20.91 -6.08
C VAL A 283 15.32 -21.66 -7.37
N GLY A 284 15.75 -20.96 -8.44
CA GLY A 284 15.97 -21.58 -9.73
C GLY A 284 16.52 -20.64 -10.81
N PRO A 285 16.54 -21.11 -12.07
CA PRO A 285 17.07 -20.34 -13.19
C PRO A 285 16.26 -19.06 -13.43
N CYS A 286 16.96 -18.00 -13.85
CA CYS A 286 16.40 -16.66 -13.99
C CYS A 286 16.48 -16.12 -15.42
N ARG A 287 15.57 -15.20 -15.74
CA ARG A 287 15.72 -14.29 -16.90
C ARG A 287 16.48 -13.07 -16.44
N TRP A 288 17.69 -12.90 -16.96
CA TRP A 288 18.58 -11.81 -16.59
C TRP A 288 18.39 -10.60 -17.51
N SER A 289 18.26 -9.42 -16.92
CA SER A 289 18.36 -8.12 -17.57
C SER A 289 19.42 -7.27 -16.86
N PRO A 290 19.88 -6.17 -17.41
CA PRO A 290 20.84 -5.29 -16.71
C PRO A 290 20.36 -4.86 -15.32
N LYS A 291 19.11 -4.45 -15.18
CA LYS A 291 18.54 -4.08 -13.88
C LYS A 291 18.42 -5.27 -12.92
N PHE A 292 18.10 -6.46 -13.42
CA PHE A 292 18.00 -7.65 -12.60
C PHE A 292 19.38 -8.15 -12.14
N ILE A 293 20.42 -8.02 -12.99
CA ILE A 293 21.82 -8.26 -12.61
C ILE A 293 22.22 -7.29 -11.50
N ARG A 294 21.91 -6.00 -11.65
CA ARG A 294 22.15 -4.98 -10.64
C ARG A 294 21.48 -5.32 -9.31
N LYS A 295 20.19 -5.75 -9.34
CA LYS A 295 19.47 -6.23 -8.16
C LYS A 295 20.20 -7.36 -7.46
N ALA A 296 20.67 -8.36 -8.21
CA ALA A 296 21.37 -9.51 -7.65
C ALA A 296 22.72 -9.13 -7.01
N VAL A 297 23.50 -8.26 -7.65
CA VAL A 297 24.79 -7.81 -7.13
C VAL A 297 24.60 -6.93 -5.89
N VAL A 298 23.63 -6.00 -5.90
CA VAL A 298 23.28 -5.18 -4.72
C VAL A 298 22.86 -6.08 -3.55
N TRP A 299 21.99 -7.06 -3.79
CA TRP A 299 21.59 -8.02 -2.78
C TRP A 299 22.78 -8.80 -2.21
N LEU A 300 23.72 -9.23 -3.08
CA LEU A 300 24.92 -9.95 -2.66
C LEU A 300 25.82 -9.09 -1.77
N CYS A 301 26.00 -7.80 -2.13
CA CYS A 301 26.74 -6.84 -1.32
C CYS A 301 26.13 -6.68 0.09
N GLN A 302 24.83 -6.45 0.16
CA GLN A 302 24.10 -6.28 1.41
C GLN A 302 24.16 -7.55 2.28
N ARG A 303 24.00 -8.72 1.67
CA ARG A 303 24.07 -10.01 2.36
C ARG A 303 25.44 -10.27 2.99
N LEU A 304 26.52 -9.88 2.29
CA LEU A 304 27.90 -10.15 2.70
C LEU A 304 28.58 -8.97 3.39
N HIS A 305 27.92 -7.80 3.45
CA HIS A 305 28.50 -6.54 3.90
C HIS A 305 29.83 -6.24 3.19
N LYS A 306 29.84 -6.43 1.86
CA LYS A 306 30.99 -6.22 0.99
C LYS A 306 30.66 -5.22 -0.11
N PRO A 307 31.49 -4.19 -0.35
CA PRO A 307 31.34 -3.31 -1.51
C PRO A 307 31.43 -4.05 -2.85
N ILE A 308 30.76 -3.55 -3.86
CA ILE A 308 30.63 -4.18 -5.18
C ILE A 308 32.00 -4.62 -5.74
N LEU A 309 32.99 -3.71 -5.75
CA LEU A 309 34.30 -3.99 -6.34
C LEU A 309 35.17 -4.97 -5.54
N LYS A 310 34.75 -5.33 -4.33
CA LYS A 310 35.41 -6.33 -3.47
C LYS A 310 34.78 -7.72 -3.54
N LEU A 311 33.68 -7.89 -4.26
CA LEU A 311 33.06 -9.19 -4.46
C LEU A 311 33.99 -10.09 -5.28
N THR A 312 34.06 -11.36 -4.90
CA THR A 312 34.93 -12.38 -5.51
C THR A 312 34.10 -13.47 -6.21
N GLN A 313 34.74 -14.31 -7.02
CA GLN A 313 34.06 -15.45 -7.63
C GLN A 313 33.41 -16.38 -6.61
N ALA A 314 34.07 -16.61 -5.46
CA ALA A 314 33.51 -17.43 -4.39
C ALA A 314 32.21 -16.85 -3.84
N ASP A 315 32.14 -15.52 -3.65
CA ASP A 315 30.95 -14.85 -3.17
C ASP A 315 29.72 -15.12 -4.07
N TYR A 316 29.91 -15.10 -5.39
CA TYR A 316 28.86 -15.43 -6.36
C TYR A 316 28.46 -16.91 -6.31
N LEU A 317 29.45 -17.83 -6.33
CA LEU A 317 29.18 -19.27 -6.36
C LEU A 317 28.49 -19.77 -5.09
N GLU A 318 28.92 -19.29 -3.92
CA GLU A 318 28.35 -19.65 -2.63
C GLU A 318 26.92 -19.08 -2.41
N ASN A 319 26.51 -18.11 -3.23
CA ASN A 319 25.20 -17.49 -3.18
C ASN A 319 24.32 -17.78 -4.41
N SER A 320 24.57 -18.93 -5.08
CA SER A 320 23.75 -19.44 -6.20
C SER A 320 23.73 -18.53 -7.44
N LEU A 321 24.72 -17.66 -7.62
CA LEU A 321 24.85 -16.77 -8.77
C LEU A 321 25.79 -17.33 -9.85
N GLY A 322 26.02 -18.64 -9.88
CA GLY A 322 26.86 -19.30 -10.87
C GLY A 322 26.39 -19.14 -12.31
N GLU A 323 25.06 -19.19 -12.54
CA GLU A 323 24.45 -18.93 -13.86
C GLU A 323 24.79 -17.52 -14.37
N LEU A 324 24.82 -16.52 -13.47
CA LEU A 324 25.19 -15.16 -13.84
C LEU A 324 26.65 -15.07 -14.32
N LEU A 325 27.59 -15.77 -13.66
CA LEU A 325 28.98 -15.82 -14.05
C LEU A 325 29.17 -16.52 -15.40
N GLU A 326 28.43 -17.59 -15.67
CA GLU A 326 28.49 -18.34 -16.92
C GLU A 326 27.97 -17.50 -18.10
N LEU A 327 26.88 -16.79 -17.94
CA LEU A 327 26.22 -16.03 -19.00
C LEU A 327 26.88 -14.68 -19.30
N TYR A 328 27.38 -13.99 -18.29
CA TYR A 328 27.82 -12.58 -18.41
C TYR A 328 29.32 -12.38 -18.17
N GLY A 329 30.03 -13.46 -17.87
CA GLY A 329 31.49 -13.50 -17.80
C GLY A 329 32.05 -13.34 -16.38
N PRO A 330 33.35 -13.07 -16.24
CA PRO A 330 34.00 -13.14 -14.95
C PRO A 330 33.48 -12.07 -13.98
N TYR A 331 33.42 -12.40 -12.67
CA TYR A 331 32.88 -11.57 -11.59
C TYR A 331 33.38 -10.12 -11.60
N HIS A 332 34.69 -9.90 -11.91
CA HIS A 332 35.26 -8.55 -11.91
C HIS A 332 34.66 -7.65 -13.01
N LYS A 333 34.29 -8.21 -14.15
CA LYS A 333 33.60 -7.48 -15.22
C LYS A 333 32.19 -7.11 -14.77
N ILE A 334 31.44 -8.06 -14.20
CA ILE A 334 30.09 -7.82 -13.68
C ILE A 334 30.13 -6.75 -12.58
N ASN A 335 31.10 -6.83 -11.65
CA ASN A 335 31.27 -5.83 -10.60
C ASN A 335 31.49 -4.43 -11.17
N ILE A 336 32.36 -4.27 -12.17
CA ILE A 336 32.65 -2.98 -12.79
C ILE A 336 31.43 -2.45 -13.55
N ASP A 337 30.74 -3.30 -14.32
CA ASP A 337 29.57 -2.91 -15.09
C ASP A 337 28.45 -2.40 -14.14
N VAL A 338 28.16 -3.14 -13.06
CA VAL A 338 27.14 -2.76 -12.07
C VAL A 338 27.55 -1.53 -11.28
N PHE A 339 28.84 -1.41 -10.89
CA PHE A 339 29.34 -0.24 -10.19
C PHE A 339 29.16 1.03 -11.03
N ASN A 340 29.57 0.99 -12.31
CA ASN A 340 29.43 2.10 -13.23
C ASN A 340 27.95 2.45 -13.49
N ASP A 341 27.10 1.43 -13.67
CA ASP A 341 25.67 1.65 -13.88
C ASP A 341 25.02 2.38 -12.70
N LEU A 342 25.30 1.96 -11.46
CA LEU A 342 24.84 2.66 -10.25
C LEU A 342 25.44 4.07 -10.14
N GLN A 343 26.72 4.24 -10.43
CA GLN A 343 27.37 5.55 -10.39
C GLN A 343 26.71 6.53 -11.38
N HIS A 344 26.30 6.05 -12.54
CA HIS A 344 25.63 6.85 -13.56
C HIS A 344 24.19 7.24 -13.19
N THR A 345 23.59 6.64 -12.16
CA THR A 345 22.30 7.10 -11.63
C THR A 345 22.44 8.36 -10.78
N ILE A 346 23.63 8.63 -10.22
CA ILE A 346 23.86 9.71 -9.28
C ILE A 346 23.99 11.05 -10.03
N THR A 347 23.17 12.03 -9.65
CA THR A 347 23.23 13.36 -10.26
C THR A 347 22.89 14.47 -9.26
N GLY A 348 23.66 15.54 -9.27
CA GLY A 348 23.33 16.81 -8.63
C GLY A 348 22.43 17.73 -9.48
N TRP A 349 22.04 17.27 -10.68
CA TRP A 349 21.24 18.04 -11.64
C TRP A 349 20.01 17.27 -12.10
N PRO A 350 18.96 17.19 -11.28
CA PRO A 350 17.75 16.41 -11.61
C PRO A 350 16.99 16.96 -12.84
N GLY A 351 17.17 18.24 -13.19
CA GLY A 351 16.65 18.83 -14.42
C GLY A 351 17.62 18.77 -15.61
N GLY A 352 18.83 18.20 -15.43
CA GLY A 352 19.89 18.20 -16.45
C GLY A 352 20.83 19.41 -16.34
N LYS A 353 22.14 19.16 -16.37
CA LYS A 353 23.16 20.21 -16.29
C LYS A 353 23.35 20.87 -17.65
N PRO A 354 23.15 22.20 -17.80
CA PRO A 354 23.36 22.88 -19.08
C PRO A 354 24.81 22.73 -19.55
N ASP A 355 24.99 22.61 -20.85
CA ASP A 355 26.29 22.54 -21.52
C ASP A 355 27.24 21.43 -21.03
N ALA A 356 26.68 20.37 -20.43
CA ALA A 356 27.46 19.24 -19.94
C ALA A 356 27.36 18.04 -20.88
N ASP A 357 28.41 17.19 -20.89
CA ASP A 357 28.28 15.84 -21.43
C ASP A 357 27.28 15.04 -20.57
N ASP A 358 26.18 14.63 -21.21
CA ASP A 358 25.10 13.91 -20.58
C ASP A 358 24.98 12.44 -21.08
N SER A 359 26.00 11.95 -21.77
CA SER A 359 26.01 10.59 -22.36
C SER A 359 25.75 9.49 -21.34
N THR A 360 26.27 9.68 -20.11
CA THR A 360 26.14 8.73 -18.98
C THR A 360 25.24 9.25 -17.83
N ARG A 361 24.54 10.37 -18.05
CA ARG A 361 23.69 10.97 -17.00
C ARG A 361 22.24 10.50 -17.13
N PRO A 362 21.50 10.39 -15.99
CA PRO A 362 20.10 9.96 -16.01
C PRO A 362 19.19 10.98 -16.70
N VAL A 363 19.57 12.26 -16.70
CA VAL A 363 18.81 13.36 -17.28
C VAL A 363 19.61 14.11 -18.32
N LYS A 364 19.00 14.35 -19.49
CA LYS A 364 19.60 15.12 -20.58
C LYS A 364 19.70 16.60 -20.26
N SER A 365 20.77 17.26 -20.77
CA SER A 365 21.04 18.69 -20.56
C SER A 365 20.04 19.60 -21.27
N THR A 366 19.42 19.14 -22.35
CA THR A 366 18.48 19.90 -23.18
C THR A 366 17.06 19.33 -23.11
N PRO A 367 16.01 20.19 -23.17
CA PRO A 367 16.05 21.66 -23.12
C PRO A 367 16.50 22.19 -21.76
N PHE A 368 16.93 23.47 -21.71
CA PHE A 368 17.20 24.18 -20.47
C PHE A 368 16.71 25.64 -20.61
N PRO A 369 15.94 26.19 -19.62
CA PRO A 369 15.35 25.48 -18.49
C PRO A 369 14.32 24.42 -18.95
N LYS A 370 14.09 23.40 -18.12
CA LYS A 370 13.00 22.45 -18.33
C LYS A 370 11.73 22.95 -17.69
N LYS A 371 10.59 22.58 -18.27
CA LYS A 371 9.29 22.62 -17.62
C LYS A 371 9.10 21.32 -16.83
N VAL A 372 8.90 21.45 -15.53
CA VAL A 372 8.75 20.33 -14.61
C VAL A 372 7.38 20.40 -13.97
N LEU A 373 6.65 19.29 -13.98
CA LEU A 373 5.37 19.15 -13.28
C LEU A 373 5.48 18.07 -12.21
N ILE A 374 5.21 18.44 -10.96
CA ILE A 374 5.18 17.53 -9.81
C ILE A 374 3.72 17.31 -9.44
N PHE A 375 3.22 16.08 -9.55
CA PHE A 375 1.94 15.68 -9.01
C PHE A 375 2.12 15.28 -7.55
N SER A 376 1.33 15.85 -6.67
CA SER A 376 1.31 15.57 -5.23
C SER A 376 -0.10 15.09 -4.86
N PRO A 377 -0.29 13.81 -4.50
CA PRO A 377 -1.61 13.28 -4.14
C PRO A 377 -2.31 14.09 -3.04
N HIS A 378 -1.59 14.46 -1.99
CA HIS A 378 -2.06 15.37 -0.96
C HIS A 378 -1.15 16.60 -0.85
N PRO A 379 -1.63 17.71 -0.24
CA PRO A 379 -0.81 18.91 -0.05
C PRO A 379 0.28 18.74 1.02
N ASP A 380 1.35 17.99 0.73
CA ASP A 380 2.58 17.76 1.51
C ASP A 380 3.44 16.62 0.93
N ASP A 381 2.87 15.73 0.10
CA ASP A 381 3.58 14.57 -0.43
C ASP A 381 4.81 14.95 -1.27
N ASP A 382 4.76 16.07 -1.98
CA ASP A 382 5.85 16.65 -2.76
C ASP A 382 7.08 16.95 -1.88
N VAL A 383 6.91 17.70 -0.80
CA VAL A 383 8.02 18.09 0.09
C VAL A 383 8.48 16.93 0.97
N ILE A 384 7.58 16.05 1.41
CA ILE A 384 7.91 14.85 2.18
C ILE A 384 8.72 13.88 1.33
N SER A 385 8.28 13.62 0.11
CA SER A 385 8.81 12.57 -0.74
C SER A 385 10.06 12.98 -1.50
N MET A 386 10.06 14.18 -2.11
CA MET A 386 11.12 14.65 -2.99
C MET A 386 11.52 16.13 -2.75
N GLY A 387 11.27 16.64 -1.55
CA GLY A 387 11.45 18.05 -1.24
C GLY A 387 12.84 18.59 -1.54
N GLY A 388 13.91 17.83 -1.30
CA GLY A 388 15.26 18.25 -1.65
C GLY A 388 15.48 18.38 -3.16
N THR A 389 14.99 17.43 -3.94
CA THR A 389 15.02 17.48 -5.41
C THR A 389 14.15 18.62 -5.94
N PHE A 390 12.96 18.82 -5.36
CA PHE A 390 12.05 19.90 -5.72
C PHE A 390 12.71 21.28 -5.53
N ILE A 391 13.23 21.55 -4.33
CA ILE A 391 13.96 22.79 -4.00
C ILE A 391 15.12 23.00 -4.99
N ARG A 392 15.89 21.96 -5.26
CA ARG A 392 17.02 22.03 -6.19
C ARG A 392 16.59 22.36 -7.62
N LEU A 393 15.50 21.79 -8.12
CA LEU A 393 14.95 22.13 -9.43
C LEU A 393 14.59 23.61 -9.53
N VAL A 394 13.95 24.18 -8.49
CA VAL A 394 13.64 25.60 -8.41
C VAL A 394 14.91 26.45 -8.38
N HIS A 395 15.89 26.13 -7.49
CA HIS A 395 17.15 26.88 -7.37
C HIS A 395 18.03 26.80 -8.62
N GLN A 396 17.91 25.73 -9.41
CA GLN A 396 18.62 25.58 -10.69
C GLN A 396 17.95 26.35 -11.84
N GLY A 397 16.83 27.03 -11.58
CA GLY A 397 16.16 27.92 -12.54
C GLY A 397 15.28 27.21 -13.55
N HIS A 398 14.80 26.01 -13.24
CA HIS A 398 13.77 25.33 -14.05
C HIS A 398 12.40 25.96 -13.82
N ASP A 399 11.51 25.85 -14.81
CA ASP A 399 10.09 26.25 -14.71
C ASP A 399 9.31 25.12 -14.04
N VAL A 400 9.22 25.17 -12.70
CA VAL A 400 8.66 24.10 -11.88
C VAL A 400 7.24 24.42 -11.49
N HIS A 401 6.32 23.49 -11.76
CA HIS A 401 4.93 23.52 -11.35
C HIS A 401 4.65 22.36 -10.38
N VAL A 402 3.80 22.60 -9.38
CA VAL A 402 3.27 21.56 -8.50
C VAL A 402 1.75 21.52 -8.63
N ALA A 403 1.19 20.30 -8.70
CA ALA A 403 -0.23 20.05 -8.79
C ALA A 403 -0.68 19.14 -7.64
N TYR A 404 -1.39 19.72 -6.69
CA TYR A 404 -2.05 19.01 -5.59
C TYR A 404 -3.33 18.37 -6.10
N GLU A 405 -3.36 17.05 -6.14
CA GLU A 405 -4.42 16.29 -6.82
C GLU A 405 -5.69 16.24 -5.97
N THR A 406 -5.59 16.19 -4.64
CA THR A 406 -6.72 16.16 -3.70
C THR A 406 -6.63 17.29 -2.67
N SER A 407 -7.75 17.57 -2.00
CA SER A 407 -7.79 18.59 -0.95
C SER A 407 -7.06 18.20 0.33
N GLY A 408 -6.95 16.90 0.65
CA GLY A 408 -6.41 16.40 1.92
C GLY A 408 -7.20 16.82 3.16
N ASP A 409 -8.44 17.28 2.99
CA ASP A 409 -9.29 17.90 4.00
C ASP A 409 -9.59 16.98 5.20
N LEU A 410 -9.81 15.68 4.95
CA LEU A 410 -10.12 14.71 6.01
C LEU A 410 -8.99 14.51 7.02
N ALA A 411 -7.77 14.93 6.69
CA ALA A 411 -6.61 14.81 7.56
C ALA A 411 -6.43 16.03 8.50
N VAL A 412 -7.31 17.03 8.44
CA VAL A 412 -7.26 18.21 9.31
C VAL A 412 -8.14 18.00 10.52
N HIS A 413 -7.58 18.15 11.73
CA HIS A 413 -8.32 18.05 12.97
C HIS A 413 -9.22 19.27 13.20
N ASP A 414 -10.38 19.05 13.84
CA ASP A 414 -11.35 20.11 14.10
C ASP A 414 -10.79 21.25 14.95
N ASP A 415 -9.90 20.92 15.90
CA ASP A 415 -9.23 21.91 16.75
C ASP A 415 -8.36 22.88 15.95
N VAL A 416 -7.69 22.40 14.90
CA VAL A 416 -6.92 23.24 13.98
C VAL A 416 -7.84 24.24 13.26
N VAL A 417 -9.04 23.81 12.86
CA VAL A 417 -10.02 24.71 12.25
C VAL A 417 -10.46 25.78 13.25
N LEU A 418 -10.78 25.40 14.48
CA LEU A 418 -11.17 26.35 15.54
C LEU A 418 -10.06 27.37 15.84
N GLN A 419 -8.80 26.91 15.90
CA GLN A 419 -7.64 27.78 16.10
C GLN A 419 -7.52 28.85 15.00
N HIS A 420 -7.67 28.46 13.73
CA HIS A 420 -7.63 29.41 12.61
C HIS A 420 -8.81 30.38 12.63
N MET A 421 -10.01 29.90 12.97
CA MET A 421 -11.20 30.74 13.06
C MET A 421 -11.10 31.73 14.20
N ASP A 422 -10.59 31.33 15.39
CA ASP A 422 -10.36 32.24 16.52
C ASP A 422 -9.39 33.36 16.13
N ALA A 423 -8.25 33.01 15.50
CA ALA A 423 -7.30 34.01 15.01
C ALA A 423 -7.92 34.96 13.98
N ALA A 424 -8.75 34.47 13.03
CA ALA A 424 -9.43 35.28 12.05
C ALA A 424 -10.42 36.27 12.71
N CYS A 425 -11.19 35.80 13.70
CA CYS A 425 -12.09 36.65 14.47
C CYS A 425 -11.34 37.75 15.24
N GLN A 426 -10.25 37.41 15.93
CA GLN A 426 -9.44 38.38 16.68
C GLN A 426 -8.81 39.45 15.77
N LEU A 427 -8.50 39.11 14.51
CA LEU A 427 -7.98 40.03 13.50
C LEU A 427 -9.07 40.82 12.76
N GLY A 428 -10.35 40.59 13.07
CA GLY A 428 -11.48 41.29 12.45
C GLY A 428 -11.89 40.82 11.07
N PHE A 429 -11.46 39.62 10.65
CA PHE A 429 -11.81 39.02 9.36
C PHE A 429 -13.17 38.27 9.36
N GLY A 430 -14.03 38.57 10.29
CA GLY A 430 -15.40 38.01 10.43
C GLY A 430 -15.60 37.37 11.79
N ASP A 431 -16.88 37.13 12.12
CA ASP A 431 -17.30 36.52 13.39
C ASP A 431 -18.11 35.24 13.08
N ARG A 432 -17.42 34.18 12.67
CA ARG A 432 -18.04 32.89 12.35
C ARG A 432 -17.60 31.76 13.29
N PHE A 433 -16.93 32.09 14.38
CA PHE A 433 -16.37 31.07 15.29
C PHE A 433 -17.46 30.15 15.87
N ASP A 434 -18.54 30.73 16.39
CA ASP A 434 -19.64 29.94 16.97
C ASP A 434 -20.43 29.15 15.91
N GLU A 435 -20.47 29.63 14.66
CA GLU A 435 -21.06 28.90 13.53
C GLU A 435 -20.25 27.66 13.24
N VAL A 436 -18.92 27.79 13.09
CA VAL A 436 -18.01 26.67 12.81
C VAL A 436 -18.00 25.67 13.97
N ARG A 437 -18.02 26.14 15.21
CA ARG A 437 -18.16 25.27 16.39
C ARG A 437 -19.44 24.42 16.31
N ARG A 438 -20.58 25.01 15.96
CA ARG A 438 -21.85 24.28 15.78
C ARG A 438 -21.76 23.26 14.61
N LEU A 439 -21.08 23.57 13.53
CA LEU A 439 -20.84 22.62 12.44
C LEU A 439 -20.06 21.40 12.94
N ILE A 440 -19.01 21.62 13.73
CA ILE A 440 -18.21 20.54 14.34
C ILE A 440 -19.06 19.70 15.29
N GLU A 441 -19.86 20.33 16.16
CA GLU A 441 -20.74 19.65 17.11
C GLU A 441 -21.88 18.88 16.41
N SER A 442 -22.23 19.25 15.18
CA SER A 442 -23.26 18.57 14.39
C SER A 442 -22.78 17.27 13.73
N LYS A 443 -21.49 16.97 13.76
CA LYS A 443 -20.90 15.77 13.15
C LYS A 443 -21.47 14.50 13.78
N LYS A 444 -21.79 13.53 12.95
CA LYS A 444 -22.24 12.22 13.41
C LYS A 444 -21.22 11.14 13.02
N PRO A 445 -20.92 10.22 13.94
CA PRO A 445 -20.00 9.11 13.64
C PRO A 445 -20.49 8.30 12.44
N GLY A 446 -19.61 8.15 11.43
CA GLY A 446 -19.90 7.35 10.23
C GLY A 446 -20.64 8.09 9.11
N GLU A 447 -21.10 9.32 9.31
CA GLU A 447 -21.62 10.19 8.25
C GLU A 447 -20.50 11.07 7.66
N PRO A 448 -20.62 11.51 6.39
CA PRO A 448 -19.72 12.51 5.81
C PRO A 448 -19.72 13.79 6.64
N GLU A 449 -18.55 14.44 6.72
CA GLU A 449 -18.47 15.75 7.40
C GLU A 449 -19.25 16.84 6.63
N PRO A 450 -19.73 17.91 7.33
CA PRO A 450 -20.38 19.04 6.66
C PRO A 450 -19.47 19.66 5.59
N LYS A 451 -20.04 19.94 4.41
CA LYS A 451 -19.26 20.48 3.25
C LYS A 451 -18.54 21.79 3.57
N GLU A 452 -19.14 22.66 4.37
CA GLU A 452 -18.53 23.92 4.80
C GLU A 452 -17.31 23.68 5.70
N LEU A 453 -17.37 22.69 6.58
CA LEU A 453 -16.24 22.30 7.42
C LEU A 453 -15.10 21.73 6.55
N LEU A 454 -15.41 20.87 5.60
CA LEU A 454 -14.44 20.33 4.65
C LEU A 454 -13.77 21.44 3.81
N ALA A 455 -14.56 22.43 3.36
CA ALA A 455 -14.02 23.58 2.64
C ALA A 455 -13.01 24.40 3.46
N LEU A 456 -13.28 24.58 4.78
CA LEU A 456 -12.34 25.23 5.69
C LEU A 456 -11.07 24.41 5.88
N LYS A 457 -11.20 23.10 6.09
CA LYS A 457 -10.07 22.17 6.19
C LYS A 457 -9.21 22.17 4.93
N ALA A 458 -9.83 22.13 3.74
CA ALA A 458 -9.15 22.24 2.46
C ALA A 458 -8.42 23.59 2.29
N ALA A 459 -9.03 24.69 2.76
CA ALA A 459 -8.39 26.01 2.69
C ALA A 459 -7.13 26.10 3.57
N ILE A 460 -7.14 25.46 4.75
CA ILE A 460 -5.97 25.34 5.63
C ILE A 460 -4.86 24.60 4.90
N ARG A 461 -5.12 23.41 4.35
CA ARG A 461 -4.15 22.60 3.60
C ARG A 461 -3.53 23.37 2.42
N ARG A 462 -4.37 24.09 1.65
CA ARG A 462 -3.89 24.92 0.53
C ARG A 462 -3.01 26.07 0.99
N SER A 463 -3.32 26.68 2.13
CA SER A 463 -2.53 27.76 2.69
C SER A 463 -1.15 27.26 3.14
N GLU A 464 -1.10 26.11 3.76
CA GLU A 464 0.12 25.43 4.19
C GLU A 464 1.02 25.06 3.00
N ALA A 465 0.45 24.42 1.95
CA ALA A 465 1.16 24.08 0.73
C ALA A 465 1.79 25.31 0.06
N ARG A 466 0.99 26.36 -0.16
CA ARG A 466 1.54 27.64 -0.69
C ARG A 466 2.62 28.25 0.19
N SER A 467 2.53 28.08 1.51
CA SER A 467 3.56 28.55 2.44
C SER A 467 4.85 27.76 2.29
N ALA A 468 4.76 26.43 2.10
CA ALA A 468 5.91 25.59 1.82
C ALA A 468 6.58 25.98 0.51
N ASP A 469 5.83 26.09 -0.57
CA ASP A 469 6.30 26.44 -1.92
C ASP A 469 7.00 27.80 -1.96
N ARG A 470 6.41 28.82 -1.33
CA ARG A 470 7.04 30.13 -1.22
C ARG A 470 8.35 30.12 -0.45
N SER A 471 8.53 29.21 0.51
CA SER A 471 9.72 29.20 1.37
C SER A 471 11.02 28.94 0.61
N PHE A 472 10.96 28.29 -0.54
CA PHE A 472 12.11 28.04 -1.42
C PHE A 472 12.00 28.74 -2.78
N GLY A 473 11.12 29.73 -2.91
CA GLY A 473 11.10 30.66 -4.04
C GLY A 473 10.16 30.30 -5.21
N LEU A 474 9.29 29.30 -5.05
CA LEU A 474 8.29 29.01 -6.07
C LEU A 474 7.22 30.12 -6.11
N ASN A 475 6.78 30.49 -7.32
CA ASN A 475 5.68 31.44 -7.48
C ASN A 475 4.34 30.76 -7.23
N ASP A 476 3.80 30.93 -6.04
CA ASP A 476 2.56 30.28 -5.60
C ASP A 476 1.28 30.75 -6.34
N LYS A 477 1.35 31.79 -7.16
CA LYS A 477 0.22 32.30 -7.93
C LYS A 477 0.09 31.66 -9.32
N THR A 478 1.20 31.29 -9.93
CA THR A 478 1.25 30.79 -11.31
C THR A 478 1.67 29.33 -11.40
N ASN A 479 2.44 28.85 -10.44
CA ASN A 479 3.10 27.54 -10.52
C ASN A 479 2.52 26.52 -9.52
N VAL A 480 1.50 26.90 -8.74
CA VAL A 480 0.84 26.03 -7.75
C VAL A 480 -0.61 25.80 -8.16
N HIS A 481 -0.96 24.56 -8.43
CA HIS A 481 -2.26 24.13 -8.92
C HIS A 481 -2.97 23.24 -7.91
N PHE A 482 -4.30 23.43 -7.72
CA PHE A 482 -5.14 22.59 -6.86
C PHE A 482 -6.23 21.96 -7.72
N LEU A 483 -6.11 20.66 -7.98
CA LEU A 483 -6.98 19.97 -8.94
C LEU A 483 -8.32 19.56 -8.31
N ASN A 484 -8.34 19.20 -7.03
CA ASN A 484 -9.53 18.74 -6.31
C ASN A 484 -10.26 17.62 -7.08
N LEU A 485 -9.56 16.55 -7.39
CA LEU A 485 -10.09 15.46 -8.20
C LEU A 485 -11.40 14.90 -7.60
N PRO A 486 -12.49 14.80 -8.37
CA PRO A 486 -13.81 14.44 -7.91
C PRO A 486 -13.89 13.10 -7.14
N PHE A 487 -13.04 12.13 -7.49
CA PHE A 487 -13.04 10.83 -6.80
C PHE A 487 -12.76 10.97 -5.29
N TYR A 488 -11.97 11.97 -4.90
CA TYR A 488 -11.58 12.20 -3.50
C TYR A 488 -12.63 13.01 -2.75
N GLU A 489 -13.24 13.99 -3.37
CA GLU A 489 -14.12 15.02 -2.77
C GLU A 489 -15.49 14.46 -2.35
N SER A 490 -15.53 13.20 -1.90
CA SER A 490 -16.74 12.51 -1.43
C SER A 490 -17.22 12.96 -0.04
N GLY A 491 -16.34 13.64 0.72
CA GLY A 491 -16.58 14.03 2.11
C GLY A 491 -16.54 12.87 3.12
N GLY A 492 -16.20 11.66 2.67
CA GLY A 492 -16.13 10.47 3.51
C GLY A 492 -14.79 9.71 3.32
N ILE A 493 -14.51 8.78 4.24
CA ILE A 493 -13.32 7.93 4.17
C ILE A 493 -13.35 7.05 2.91
N THR A 494 -14.54 6.58 2.51
CA THR A 494 -14.71 5.79 1.28
C THR A 494 -14.69 6.73 0.08
N LYS A 495 -13.69 6.57 -0.77
CA LYS A 495 -13.52 7.35 -2.00
C LYS A 495 -14.44 6.84 -3.10
N LEU A 496 -14.79 7.73 -4.02
CA LEU A 496 -15.55 7.38 -5.22
C LEU A 496 -14.63 6.65 -6.22
N PRO A 497 -15.18 5.86 -7.13
CA PRO A 497 -14.42 5.36 -8.27
C PRO A 497 -13.90 6.51 -9.12
N ARG A 498 -12.67 6.39 -9.64
CA ARG A 498 -12.11 7.30 -10.64
C ARG A 498 -12.99 7.34 -11.89
N THR A 499 -13.21 8.54 -12.43
CA THR A 499 -14.04 8.79 -13.61
C THR A 499 -13.27 9.57 -14.67
N GLN A 500 -13.89 9.75 -15.85
CA GLN A 500 -13.30 10.58 -16.91
C GLN A 500 -13.14 12.05 -16.47
N ALA A 501 -13.98 12.55 -15.58
CA ALA A 501 -13.86 13.92 -15.07
C ALA A 501 -12.53 14.15 -14.32
N ASP A 502 -12.05 13.16 -13.58
CA ASP A 502 -10.74 13.23 -12.91
C ASP A 502 -9.61 13.31 -13.96
N ILE A 503 -9.71 12.50 -15.01
CA ILE A 503 -8.73 12.43 -16.10
C ILE A 503 -8.71 13.73 -16.90
N ASP A 504 -9.87 14.31 -17.22
CA ASP A 504 -9.99 15.53 -18.03
C ASP A 504 -9.34 16.74 -17.34
N ILE A 505 -9.49 16.87 -16.02
CA ILE A 505 -8.83 17.91 -15.22
C ILE A 505 -7.30 17.81 -15.37
N ILE A 506 -6.75 16.62 -15.29
CA ILE A 506 -5.30 16.39 -15.44
C ILE A 506 -4.85 16.66 -16.88
N LYS A 507 -5.64 16.25 -17.87
CA LYS A 507 -5.36 16.51 -19.29
C LYS A 507 -5.28 18.01 -19.60
N GLU A 508 -6.20 18.80 -19.05
CA GLU A 508 -6.19 20.27 -19.22
C GLU A 508 -4.89 20.88 -18.70
N LEU A 509 -4.45 20.49 -17.50
CA LEU A 509 -3.18 20.97 -16.92
C LEU A 509 -1.96 20.54 -17.76
N LEU A 510 -1.93 19.28 -18.18
CA LEU A 510 -0.84 18.77 -19.03
C LEU A 510 -0.75 19.51 -20.37
N LEU A 511 -1.88 19.85 -21.00
CA LEU A 511 -1.93 20.63 -22.24
C LEU A 511 -1.49 22.09 -22.05
N GLU A 512 -1.78 22.67 -20.88
CA GLU A 512 -1.38 24.04 -20.54
C GLU A 512 0.15 24.11 -20.34
N ILE A 513 0.72 23.23 -19.52
CA ILE A 513 2.14 23.28 -19.14
C ILE A 513 3.04 22.65 -20.21
N LYS A 514 2.67 21.49 -20.76
CA LYS A 514 3.49 20.65 -21.65
C LYS A 514 4.86 20.37 -21.05
N PRO A 515 4.92 19.63 -19.93
CA PRO A 515 6.15 19.44 -19.17
C PRO A 515 7.17 18.55 -19.90
N ASP A 516 8.46 18.87 -19.74
CA ASP A 516 9.59 18.02 -20.15
C ASP A 516 9.80 16.87 -19.16
N GLN A 517 9.49 17.11 -17.89
CA GLN A 517 9.56 16.12 -16.82
C GLN A 517 8.29 16.14 -15.98
N VAL A 518 7.80 14.96 -15.67
CA VAL A 518 6.69 14.75 -14.74
C VAL A 518 7.17 13.88 -13.59
N TYR A 519 6.90 14.31 -12.36
CA TYR A 519 7.13 13.52 -11.15
C TYR A 519 5.77 13.13 -10.56
N MET A 520 5.62 11.88 -10.15
CA MET A 520 4.38 11.39 -9.53
C MET A 520 4.66 10.31 -8.48
N ALA A 521 3.69 10.06 -7.61
CA ALA A 521 3.82 9.06 -6.56
C ALA A 521 3.90 7.64 -7.14
N GLY A 522 4.89 6.87 -6.69
CA GLY A 522 5.06 5.46 -7.02
C GLY A 522 4.53 4.51 -5.94
N ASP A 523 3.75 5.02 -4.98
CA ASP A 523 3.16 4.23 -3.89
C ASP A 523 1.90 3.50 -4.36
N LEU A 524 2.07 2.57 -5.29
CA LEU A 524 0.96 1.83 -5.92
C LEU A 524 0.26 0.85 -4.97
N ALA A 525 0.85 0.60 -3.80
CA ALA A 525 0.30 -0.23 -2.73
C ALA A 525 -0.28 0.59 -1.57
N ASP A 526 -0.61 1.86 -1.79
CA ASP A 526 -1.21 2.75 -0.78
C ASP A 526 -2.43 2.09 -0.12
N PRO A 527 -2.43 1.91 1.21
CA PRO A 527 -3.55 1.32 1.93
C PRO A 527 -4.84 2.13 1.85
N HIS A 528 -4.74 3.42 1.51
CA HIS A 528 -5.89 4.32 1.30
C HIS A 528 -6.30 4.44 -0.17
N ALA A 529 -5.56 3.83 -1.07
CA ALA A 529 -5.72 3.86 -2.52
C ALA A 529 -5.61 5.28 -3.16
N THR A 530 -5.45 6.36 -2.38
CA THR A 530 -5.43 7.73 -2.92
C THR A 530 -4.22 7.94 -3.85
N HIS A 531 -2.99 7.66 -3.40
CA HIS A 531 -1.78 7.80 -4.21
C HIS A 531 -1.86 6.97 -5.50
N ARG A 532 -2.33 5.72 -5.37
CA ARG A 532 -2.52 4.85 -6.53
C ARG A 532 -3.53 5.42 -7.52
N VAL A 533 -4.70 5.88 -7.06
CA VAL A 533 -5.75 6.42 -7.92
C VAL A 533 -5.28 7.70 -8.63
N CYS A 534 -4.57 8.58 -7.92
CA CYS A 534 -3.95 9.79 -8.49
C CYS A 534 -2.95 9.43 -9.60
N THR A 535 -2.00 8.55 -9.32
CA THR A 535 -1.01 8.13 -10.32
C THR A 535 -1.66 7.45 -11.53
N GLU A 536 -2.63 6.56 -11.32
CA GLU A 536 -3.37 5.92 -12.41
C GLU A 536 -4.17 6.93 -13.25
N ALA A 537 -4.76 7.96 -12.63
CA ALA A 537 -5.45 9.03 -13.34
C ALA A 537 -4.48 9.84 -14.21
N ALA A 538 -3.32 10.20 -13.67
CA ALA A 538 -2.29 10.94 -14.40
C ALA A 538 -1.70 10.11 -15.57
N LEU A 539 -1.46 8.83 -15.37
CA LEU A 539 -0.97 7.94 -16.45
C LEU A 539 -2.02 7.75 -17.54
N GLU A 540 -3.30 7.59 -17.18
CA GLU A 540 -4.38 7.47 -18.17
C GLU A 540 -4.58 8.78 -18.94
N ALA A 541 -4.46 9.93 -18.29
CA ALA A 541 -4.48 11.24 -18.96
C ALA A 541 -3.35 11.36 -19.99
N ILE A 542 -2.14 10.93 -19.63
CA ILE A 542 -0.98 10.92 -20.55
C ILE A 542 -1.22 9.98 -21.73
N GLU A 543 -1.76 8.78 -21.49
CA GLU A 543 -2.05 7.81 -22.55
C GLU A 543 -3.11 8.35 -23.54
N GLN A 544 -4.23 8.88 -23.01
CA GLN A 544 -5.26 9.48 -23.87
C GLN A 544 -4.71 10.63 -24.70
N LEU A 545 -3.88 11.51 -24.11
CA LEU A 545 -3.25 12.60 -24.86
C LEU A 545 -2.28 12.10 -25.94
N ARG A 546 -1.58 10.98 -25.74
CA ARG A 546 -0.75 10.34 -26.76
C ARG A 546 -1.61 9.79 -27.90
N GLU A 547 -2.70 9.12 -27.58
CA GLU A 547 -3.66 8.61 -28.57
C GLU A 547 -4.30 9.76 -29.40
N GLU A 548 -4.48 10.94 -28.80
CA GLU A 548 -4.94 12.16 -29.45
C GLU A 548 -3.87 12.84 -30.32
N GLY A 549 -2.65 12.28 -30.38
CA GLY A 549 -1.58 12.75 -31.25
C GLY A 549 -0.71 13.87 -30.67
N ASN A 550 -0.66 14.02 -29.36
CA ASN A 550 0.19 14.99 -28.68
C ASN A 550 1.67 14.54 -28.63
N GLY A 551 2.39 14.66 -29.73
CA GLY A 551 3.77 14.15 -29.90
C GLY A 551 4.84 14.77 -28.99
N TRP A 552 4.54 15.83 -28.23
CA TRP A 552 5.46 16.38 -27.23
C TRP A 552 5.63 15.40 -26.04
N LEU A 553 4.64 14.57 -25.76
CA LEU A 553 4.68 13.54 -24.70
C LEU A 553 5.73 12.45 -24.96
N ASP A 554 6.15 12.24 -26.21
CA ASP A 554 7.21 11.27 -26.54
C ASP A 554 8.58 11.70 -25.98
N LYS A 555 8.73 12.99 -25.68
CA LYS A 555 9.94 13.58 -25.09
C LYS A 555 9.83 13.80 -23.60
N THR A 556 8.63 13.69 -23.02
CA THR A 556 8.39 13.87 -21.60
C THR A 556 8.92 12.66 -20.83
N THR A 557 9.76 12.91 -19.85
CA THR A 557 10.26 11.87 -18.94
C THR A 557 9.36 11.81 -17.71
N ILE A 558 8.95 10.60 -17.32
CA ILE A 558 8.14 10.35 -16.13
C ILE A 558 8.99 9.70 -15.05
N TRP A 559 9.04 10.34 -13.87
CA TRP A 559 9.76 9.89 -12.70
C TRP A 559 8.77 9.52 -11.59
N LEU A 560 8.99 8.38 -10.95
CA LEU A 560 8.22 7.93 -9.80
C LEU A 560 9.05 8.12 -8.53
N TYR A 561 8.52 8.85 -7.57
CA TYR A 561 9.06 8.97 -6.21
C TYR A 561 8.31 8.05 -5.25
N ARG A 562 8.83 7.84 -4.04
CA ARG A 562 8.15 7.11 -2.95
C ARG A 562 7.80 8.06 -1.80
N GLY A 563 6.74 7.71 -1.05
CA GLY A 563 6.32 8.47 0.13
C GLY A 563 7.23 8.28 1.34
N ALA A 564 6.83 8.83 2.49
CA ALA A 564 7.64 8.86 3.71
C ALA A 564 7.96 7.49 4.31
N TRP A 565 7.23 6.47 3.95
CA TRP A 565 7.33 5.14 4.58
C TRP A 565 8.30 4.20 3.90
N MET A 566 8.48 4.33 2.61
CA MET A 566 9.17 3.35 1.80
C MET A 566 10.10 4.01 0.79
N GLU A 567 11.08 3.25 0.29
CA GLU A 567 11.98 3.69 -0.75
C GLU A 567 12.12 2.62 -1.83
N TRP A 568 12.58 3.01 -3.01
CA TRP A 568 12.87 2.09 -4.09
C TRP A 568 14.05 1.19 -3.74
N GLU A 569 13.97 -0.10 -4.10
CA GLU A 569 15.14 -0.98 -4.06
C GLU A 569 16.25 -0.41 -4.94
N LEU A 570 17.48 -0.31 -4.42
CA LEU A 570 18.61 0.29 -5.14
C LEU A 570 18.87 -0.36 -6.50
N GLY A 571 18.60 -1.66 -6.63
CA GLY A 571 18.68 -2.36 -7.90
C GLY A 571 17.77 -1.81 -9.00
N ARG A 572 16.73 -1.05 -8.67
CA ARG A 572 15.76 -0.50 -9.62
C ARG A 572 15.92 0.99 -9.90
N VAL A 573 16.71 1.70 -9.09
CA VAL A 573 16.88 3.15 -9.16
C VAL A 573 17.42 3.59 -10.53
N ASP A 574 16.80 4.61 -11.12
CA ASP A 574 17.25 5.20 -12.39
C ASP A 574 17.84 6.61 -12.18
N MET A 575 17.49 7.31 -11.09
CA MET A 575 18.11 8.58 -10.71
C MET A 575 18.24 8.66 -9.19
N ALA A 576 19.40 9.08 -8.72
CA ALA A 576 19.72 9.31 -7.32
C ALA A 576 20.24 10.74 -7.16
N VAL A 577 19.58 11.53 -6.31
CA VAL A 577 19.90 12.94 -6.07
C VAL A 577 20.47 13.09 -4.67
N PRO A 578 21.80 13.26 -4.52
CA PRO A 578 22.43 13.51 -3.22
C PRO A 578 22.04 14.89 -2.70
N LEU A 579 21.74 14.99 -1.43
CA LEU A 579 21.36 16.24 -0.75
C LEU A 579 22.45 16.67 0.24
N SER A 580 22.69 17.98 0.31
CA SER A 580 23.56 18.59 1.32
C SER A 580 22.83 18.72 2.67
N PRO A 581 23.60 18.97 3.78
CA PRO A 581 22.98 19.28 5.07
C PRO A 581 22.03 20.48 5.02
N GLU A 582 22.37 21.51 4.24
CA GLU A 582 21.56 22.71 4.07
C GLU A 582 20.24 22.40 3.36
N GLU A 583 20.28 21.64 2.28
CA GLU A 583 19.08 21.21 1.56
C GLU A 583 18.17 20.33 2.43
N MET A 584 18.74 19.53 3.31
CA MET A 584 17.97 18.75 4.29
C MET A 584 17.26 19.66 5.31
N ILE A 585 17.89 20.75 5.73
CA ILE A 585 17.28 21.75 6.62
C ILE A 585 16.15 22.49 5.90
N GLU A 586 16.37 22.92 4.66
CA GLU A 586 15.34 23.58 3.85
C GLU A 586 14.13 22.67 3.62
N LYS A 587 14.36 21.42 3.26
CA LYS A 587 13.30 20.41 3.13
C LYS A 587 12.52 20.25 4.43
N ARG A 588 13.19 20.14 5.57
CA ARG A 588 12.55 20.04 6.90
C ARG A 588 11.69 21.26 7.18
N HIS A 589 12.19 22.48 6.87
CA HIS A 589 11.42 23.70 7.04
C HIS A 589 10.20 23.77 6.13
N ALA A 590 10.28 23.24 4.91
CA ALA A 590 9.12 23.13 4.02
C ALA A 590 8.06 22.16 4.62
N ILE A 591 8.48 20.99 5.13
CA ILE A 591 7.56 20.05 5.82
C ILE A 591 6.92 20.70 7.05
N TYR A 592 7.66 21.51 7.81
CA TYR A 592 7.13 22.22 8.99
C TYR A 592 6.03 23.24 8.68
N ARG A 593 5.89 23.67 7.40
CA ARG A 593 4.80 24.58 6.98
C ARG A 593 3.44 23.87 6.96
N HIS A 594 3.43 22.55 6.88
CA HIS A 594 2.21 21.75 6.95
C HIS A 594 1.85 21.49 8.43
N ILE A 595 1.50 22.56 9.14
CA ILE A 595 1.27 22.57 10.59
C ILE A 595 0.12 21.65 10.98
N SER A 596 -0.94 21.58 10.16
CA SER A 596 -2.09 20.72 10.41
C SER A 596 -1.75 19.21 10.38
N GLN A 597 -0.58 18.85 9.84
CA GLN A 597 -0.08 17.47 9.74
C GLN A 597 1.02 17.15 10.73
N LYS A 598 1.40 18.14 11.55
CA LYS A 598 2.42 18.01 12.58
C LYS A 598 1.82 17.35 13.83
N ASP A 599 2.65 16.63 14.59
CA ASP A 599 2.34 16.05 15.91
C ASP A 599 1.24 14.96 15.91
N ILE A 600 0.43 14.85 14.86
CA ILE A 600 -0.64 13.86 14.78
C ILE A 600 -0.50 13.11 13.46
N VAL A 601 -0.16 11.83 13.55
CA VAL A 601 -0.19 10.94 12.40
C VAL A 601 -1.62 10.42 12.25
N PRO A 602 -2.40 10.90 11.27
CA PRO A 602 -3.80 10.49 11.11
C PRO A 602 -3.95 9.03 10.68
N PHE A 603 -2.82 8.37 10.35
CA PHE A 603 -2.81 7.00 9.87
C PHE A 603 -2.38 6.02 10.95
N PRO A 604 -3.06 4.86 11.03
CA PRO A 604 -2.70 3.81 11.97
C PRO A 604 -1.31 3.26 11.64
N GLY A 605 -0.42 3.32 12.60
CA GLY A 605 0.93 2.77 12.56
C GLY A 605 1.56 2.87 13.94
N ASP A 606 2.55 2.04 14.25
CA ASP A 606 3.24 2.08 15.54
C ASP A 606 4.40 3.08 15.54
N ASP A 607 4.64 3.75 14.43
CA ASP A 607 5.73 4.70 14.31
C ASP A 607 5.33 6.03 14.94
N PRO A 608 5.90 6.41 16.10
CA PRO A 608 5.58 7.66 16.78
C PRO A 608 6.25 8.89 16.15
N ARG A 609 7.10 8.69 15.15
CA ARG A 609 7.88 9.78 14.52
C ARG A 609 6.98 10.62 13.63
N GLU A 610 7.25 11.92 13.61
CA GLU A 610 6.65 12.86 12.65
C GLU A 610 7.10 12.57 11.20
N PHE A 611 6.39 13.09 10.22
CA PHE A 611 6.69 12.89 8.80
C PHE A 611 8.12 13.32 8.42
N TRP A 612 8.60 14.46 8.94
CA TRP A 612 9.95 14.94 8.64
C TRP A 612 11.04 13.98 9.15
N GLN A 613 10.84 13.37 10.33
CA GLN A 613 11.80 12.40 10.88
C GLN A 613 11.89 11.15 10.01
N ARG A 614 10.73 10.66 9.54
CA ARG A 614 10.66 9.50 8.63
C ARG A 614 11.30 9.81 7.29
N ALA A 615 10.99 10.98 6.72
CA ALA A 615 11.52 11.40 5.43
C ALA A 615 13.05 11.56 5.48
N GLU A 616 13.60 12.14 6.56
CA GLU A 616 15.04 12.27 6.75
C GLU A 616 15.71 10.91 6.92
N GLU A 617 15.21 10.07 7.81
CA GLU A 617 15.78 8.74 8.02
C GLU A 617 15.74 7.89 6.75
N ARG A 618 14.65 7.94 5.97
CA ARG A 618 14.55 7.25 4.70
C ARG A 618 15.68 7.66 3.75
N THR A 619 15.88 8.95 3.53
CA THR A 619 16.90 9.46 2.60
C THR A 619 18.33 9.28 3.12
N GLN A 620 18.55 9.34 4.44
CA GLN A 620 19.82 9.01 5.07
C GLN A 620 20.12 7.50 5.00
N ASN A 621 19.11 6.65 5.17
CA ASN A 621 19.26 5.20 4.98
C ASN A 621 19.66 4.86 3.54
N THR A 622 19.06 5.54 2.57
CA THR A 622 19.42 5.39 1.15
C THR A 622 20.88 5.76 0.93
N ALA A 623 21.34 6.88 1.50
CA ALA A 623 22.76 7.29 1.42
C ALA A 623 23.70 6.25 2.04
N ARG A 624 23.38 5.70 3.22
CA ARG A 624 24.15 4.62 3.85
C ARG A 624 24.25 3.37 2.99
N LEU A 625 23.15 3.00 2.33
CA LEU A 625 23.15 1.85 1.42
C LEU A 625 24.08 2.08 0.22
N TYR A 626 24.13 3.30 -0.33
CA TYR A 626 25.10 3.64 -1.41
C TYR A 626 26.54 3.57 -0.91
N ASP A 627 26.83 4.02 0.30
CA ASP A 627 28.15 3.89 0.93
C ASP A 627 28.56 2.41 1.13
N GLU A 628 27.65 1.57 1.63
CA GLU A 628 27.87 0.12 1.78
C GLU A 628 28.21 -0.57 0.44
N LEU A 629 27.69 -0.08 -0.68
CA LEU A 629 28.02 -0.57 -2.01
C LEU A 629 29.41 -0.11 -2.50
N GLY A 630 30.07 0.79 -1.77
CA GLY A 630 31.39 1.36 -2.11
C GLY A 630 31.31 2.60 -2.98
N MET A 631 30.16 3.29 -2.98
CA MET A 631 30.01 4.62 -3.58
C MET A 631 30.53 5.71 -2.62
N ALA A 632 30.40 6.98 -3.01
CA ALA A 632 30.77 8.09 -2.13
C ALA A 632 29.77 8.22 -0.96
N GLU A 633 30.28 8.65 0.19
CA GLU A 633 29.48 8.99 1.36
C GLU A 633 28.70 10.28 1.09
N TYR A 634 27.38 10.24 1.28
CA TYR A 634 26.47 11.38 1.15
C TYR A 634 25.66 11.57 2.44
N GLN A 635 25.21 12.81 2.70
CA GLN A 635 24.34 13.09 3.84
C GLN A 635 22.98 12.43 3.72
N ALA A 636 22.38 12.53 2.55
CA ALA A 636 21.08 11.93 2.21
C ALA A 636 20.97 11.79 0.68
N ILE A 637 20.11 10.88 0.22
CA ILE A 637 19.83 10.69 -1.21
C ILE A 637 18.34 10.49 -1.40
N GLU A 638 17.74 11.25 -2.32
CA GLU A 638 16.41 10.98 -2.87
C GLU A 638 16.54 10.17 -4.17
N VAL A 639 15.72 9.14 -4.34
CA VAL A 639 15.82 8.25 -5.50
C VAL A 639 14.52 8.13 -6.26
N PHE A 640 14.66 7.91 -7.58
CA PHE A 640 13.55 7.90 -8.53
C PHE A 640 13.66 6.72 -9.48
N LEU A 641 12.49 6.18 -9.81
CA LEU A 641 12.34 5.20 -10.87
C LEU A 641 11.86 5.89 -12.14
N LYS A 642 12.48 5.60 -13.27
CA LYS A 642 12.01 6.08 -14.58
C LYS A 642 10.95 5.13 -15.12
N LEU A 643 9.79 5.67 -15.40
CA LEU A 643 8.75 4.93 -16.08
C LEU A 643 9.07 4.90 -17.60
N ARG A 644 9.15 3.69 -18.16
CA ARG A 644 9.48 3.46 -19.58
C ARG A 644 8.20 3.35 -20.42
#